data_84f32e572458595371346a4bb0b8cbd5
#
_entry.id   84f32e572458595371346a4bb0b8cbd5
#
_cell.length_a   1.000
_cell.length_b   1.000
_cell.length_c   1.000
_cell.angle_alpha   90.00
_cell.angle_beta   90.00
_cell.angle_gamma   90.00
#
_symmetry.space_group_name_H-M   'P 1'
#
loop_
_entity.id
_entity.type
_entity.pdbx_description
1 polymer ?
#
loop_
_entity_poly.entity_id
_entity_poly.type
_entity_poly.pdbx_seq_one_letter_code
_entity_poly.pdbx_strand_id
1 'polypeptide(L)'
;MSLQGDAHESRCNSYAETHEIELREVSRDGYDKAYPAQFELLKVLGQGSFGKVFLVRKVVGKDGGSLYAMKVLKKATLKVRDRVRTKMERNILVDVEHPFIVRLHYAFQTEGKLYLILDFLRGGDLFTRLSKEVMFTEEDVKFYLAELALALGHIHSLGIIYRDLKPENILLDADGHISLTDFGLSKQPLDDTKTYSFCGTVEYMAPEVVNRKGHSFAADWWSFGVLMFEMLTGALPFQGANRKETMTQILKAKLGMPHYISTEAQALLRVLFKRNPANRLGSGGVEEIKSHMFFASIDWGALFEKKVKPPFKPAVSREDEAFYFDSEFTCKTPKDSPGVPPSANAHELFRGFSFVAPCLLDERTKTSPTTPTVSMSPPPLTVVGTSESQCNALPGHINRAAITDEYDLKEAIGRGSYSIVYRAVHRGTRVEYAVKVIDKSKRDPSEEVEILLRYGRHPHIVSLRSVHEDEGRVYLVLELLRGGELLDRILERRNLTEREAAEVTHTIADVVHYLHENGVVHRDLKPSNILYAKEGSDPTSLCICDLGFAKQLRAENGLLMTPCYTANFVAPEVLKRQGYDAACDIWSLGVLLYIMLSGCTPFANCSGDSATEILDRIGPGLVDVETGAWTVVSSEAKELVRRMLHLDPAKRPTASGILQYPWIANRHRLPHKVLPPVTRDLRTLKSAVAATYKAISSSPRSPHIGPIVLSELARRRTQTKPMMHVGISNTNMHK
;
A
#
# COMPACT_ATOMS: atom_id res chain seq x y z
N MET A 1 76.76 -3.30 -16.73
CA MET A 1 76.35 -2.02 -16.15
C MET A 1 74.90 -2.14 -15.78
N SER A 2 74.64 -2.24 -14.49
CA SER A 2 73.42 -2.38 -13.80
C SER A 2 72.57 -1.09 -13.80
N LEU A 3 71.26 -1.18 -14.01
CA LEU A 3 70.31 -0.19 -13.51
C LEU A 3 69.20 -0.92 -12.82
N GLN A 4 69.23 -0.85 -11.51
CA GLN A 4 68.14 -1.13 -10.60
C GLN A 4 67.10 -0.05 -10.78
N GLY A 5 65.86 -0.46 -10.99
CA GLY A 5 64.64 0.41 -10.91
C GLY A 5 63.83 0.02 -9.72
N ASP A 6 63.82 0.89 -8.72
CA ASP A 6 63.07 0.75 -7.47
C ASP A 6 61.54 0.71 -7.72
N ALA A 7 60.94 -0.39 -7.33
CA ALA A 7 59.51 -0.52 -7.20
C ALA A 7 59.04 0.13 -5.87
N HIS A 8 58.60 1.37 -5.93
CA HIS A 8 57.87 1.99 -4.84
C HIS A 8 56.44 1.39 -4.76
N GLU A 9 56.30 0.34 -3.97
CA GLU A 9 55.03 -0.05 -3.42
C GLU A 9 54.55 1.03 -2.45
N SER A 10 53.67 1.93 -2.94
CA SER A 10 52.94 2.83 -2.08
C SER A 10 51.86 2.02 -1.29
N ARG A 11 52.21 1.62 -0.08
CA ARG A 11 51.30 1.20 0.95
C ARG A 11 50.30 2.35 1.20
N CYS A 12 49.10 2.26 0.64
CA CYS A 12 47.97 3.03 1.09
C CYS A 12 47.63 2.61 2.52
N ASN A 13 48.23 3.26 3.49
CA ASN A 13 47.78 3.25 4.87
C ASN A 13 46.38 3.84 4.90
N SER A 14 45.36 2.99 5.11
CA SER A 14 44.03 3.38 5.47
C SER A 14 44.03 3.91 6.90
N TYR A 15 44.38 5.17 7.08
CA TYR A 15 44.05 5.88 8.32
C TYR A 15 42.52 5.99 8.37
N ALA A 16 41.88 5.04 9.04
CA ALA A 16 40.53 5.20 9.55
C ALA A 16 40.65 6.22 10.68
N GLU A 17 40.34 7.47 10.40
CA GLU A 17 40.14 8.48 11.42
C GLU A 17 38.98 8.04 12.31
N THR A 18 39.33 7.41 13.41
CA THR A 18 38.39 7.17 14.53
C THR A 18 38.35 8.43 15.38
N HIS A 19 37.78 9.51 14.87
CA HIS A 19 37.37 10.61 15.73
C HIS A 19 36.29 10.07 16.64
N GLU A 20 36.51 10.08 17.95
CA GLU A 20 35.47 9.79 18.94
C GLU A 20 34.39 10.87 18.83
N ILE A 21 33.21 10.47 18.39
CA ILE A 21 32.05 11.37 18.39
C ILE A 21 31.59 11.49 19.83
N GLU A 22 31.73 12.69 20.37
CA GLU A 22 31.16 13.02 21.68
C GLU A 22 29.64 13.10 21.59
N LEU A 23 28.98 12.45 22.54
CA LEU A 23 27.52 12.57 22.71
C LEU A 23 27.27 13.86 23.50
N ARG A 24 26.54 14.79 22.88
CA ARG A 24 26.09 16.01 23.59
C ARG A 24 25.11 15.59 24.68
N GLU A 25 25.43 15.88 25.93
CA GLU A 25 24.53 15.66 27.05
C GLU A 25 23.43 16.74 27.04
N VAL A 26 22.22 16.34 26.64
CA VAL A 26 21.05 17.23 26.51
C VAL A 26 20.10 17.08 27.72
N SER A 27 20.50 16.27 28.73
CA SER A 27 19.72 16.12 29.95
C SER A 27 19.86 17.36 30.83
N ARG A 28 18.77 18.09 31.05
CA ARG A 28 18.71 19.08 32.14
C ARG A 28 18.70 18.34 33.46
N ASP A 29 19.55 18.78 34.42
CA ASP A 29 19.58 18.21 35.74
C ASP A 29 18.21 18.29 36.42
N GLY A 30 17.71 17.17 36.93
CA GLY A 30 16.44 17.05 37.65
C GLY A 30 15.29 16.39 36.91
N TYR A 31 15.49 15.88 35.68
CA TYR A 31 14.45 15.11 34.95
C TYR A 31 14.75 13.61 35.00
N ASP A 32 13.71 12.80 35.20
CA ASP A 32 13.81 11.35 35.21
C ASP A 32 14.16 10.83 33.79
N LYS A 33 15.24 10.04 33.72
CA LYS A 33 15.65 9.35 32.50
C LYS A 33 14.62 8.28 32.13
N ALA A 34 14.29 8.15 30.86
CA ALA A 34 13.45 7.06 30.39
C ALA A 34 14.17 5.71 30.55
N TYR A 35 13.42 4.64 30.82
CA TYR A 35 13.91 3.27 30.98
C TYR A 35 12.93 2.24 30.41
N PRO A 36 13.39 1.00 30.07
CA PRO A 36 12.58 0.03 29.31
C PRO A 36 11.23 -0.33 29.95
N ALA A 37 11.13 -0.43 31.28
CA ALA A 37 9.88 -0.81 31.95
C ALA A 37 8.74 0.22 31.80
N GLN A 38 9.03 1.43 31.30
CA GLN A 38 8.01 2.42 30.98
C GLN A 38 7.31 2.16 29.65
N PHE A 39 7.74 1.14 28.90
CA PHE A 39 7.23 0.83 27.56
C PHE A 39 6.76 -0.62 27.48
N GLU A 40 5.47 -0.81 27.24
CA GLU A 40 4.87 -2.11 26.96
C GLU A 40 5.16 -2.53 25.52
N LEU A 41 5.71 -3.74 25.31
CA LEU A 41 5.97 -4.27 23.97
C LEU A 41 4.69 -4.83 23.37
N LEU A 42 4.25 -4.29 22.24
CA LEU A 42 3.01 -4.73 21.58
C LEU A 42 3.27 -5.67 20.39
N LYS A 43 4.19 -5.29 19.49
CA LYS A 43 4.48 -6.04 18.24
C LYS A 43 5.95 -5.86 17.84
N VAL A 44 6.45 -6.76 16.99
CA VAL A 44 7.72 -6.57 16.30
C VAL A 44 7.42 -5.92 14.96
N LEU A 45 7.98 -4.74 14.66
CA LEU A 45 7.82 -4.03 13.40
C LEU A 45 8.89 -4.41 12.37
N GLY A 46 10.09 -4.78 12.86
CA GLY A 46 11.20 -5.15 11.99
C GLY A 46 12.35 -5.75 12.77
N GLN A 47 13.22 -6.48 12.06
CA GLN A 47 14.43 -7.06 12.62
C GLN A 47 15.57 -6.94 11.62
N GLY A 48 16.66 -6.28 12.04
CA GLY A 48 17.90 -6.14 11.27
C GLY A 48 19.09 -6.83 11.91
N SER A 49 20.26 -6.69 11.28
CA SER A 49 21.54 -7.28 11.75
C SER A 49 21.98 -6.77 13.13
N PHE A 50 21.57 -5.57 13.53
CA PHE A 50 22.02 -4.91 14.76
C PHE A 50 20.97 -4.88 15.87
N GLY A 51 19.71 -5.18 15.58
CA GLY A 51 18.65 -5.08 16.56
C GLY A 51 17.26 -5.33 16.04
N LYS A 52 16.27 -4.98 16.84
CA LYS A 52 14.85 -5.10 16.54
C LYS A 52 14.15 -3.76 16.69
N VAL A 53 13.08 -3.57 15.94
CA VAL A 53 12.16 -2.44 16.11
C VAL A 53 10.83 -3.01 16.62
N PHE A 54 10.32 -2.45 17.73
CA PHE A 54 9.06 -2.84 18.34
C PHE A 54 8.05 -1.70 18.27
N LEU A 55 6.79 -2.03 18.06
CA LEU A 55 5.69 -1.17 18.46
C LEU A 55 5.55 -1.26 19.98
N VAL A 56 5.55 -0.11 20.64
CA VAL A 56 5.44 -0.02 22.11
C VAL A 56 4.40 1.01 22.53
N ARG A 57 3.80 0.78 23.70
CA ARG A 57 2.94 1.75 24.37
C ARG A 57 3.64 2.30 25.59
N LYS A 58 3.67 3.63 25.73
CA LYS A 58 4.15 4.28 26.97
C LYS A 58 3.17 4.00 28.10
N VAL A 59 3.66 3.50 29.23
CA VAL A 59 2.80 3.09 30.36
C VAL A 59 2.62 4.21 31.37
N VAL A 60 3.64 5.05 31.58
CA VAL A 60 3.67 6.10 32.61
C VAL A 60 4.17 7.41 32.04
N GLY A 61 3.81 8.53 32.65
CA GLY A 61 4.23 9.87 32.27
C GLY A 61 3.11 10.68 31.60
N LYS A 62 3.42 11.89 31.17
CA LYS A 62 2.48 12.82 30.51
C LYS A 62 1.91 12.24 29.20
N ASP A 63 2.71 11.44 28.50
CA ASP A 63 2.40 10.75 27.26
C ASP A 63 1.99 9.28 27.48
N GLY A 64 1.53 8.93 28.68
CA GLY A 64 1.00 7.61 28.99
C GLY A 64 -0.13 7.22 28.03
N GLY A 65 -0.06 6.00 27.46
CA GLY A 65 -0.98 5.53 26.41
C GLY A 65 -0.49 5.76 24.98
N SER A 66 0.44 6.69 24.74
CA SER A 66 0.98 6.97 23.41
C SER A 66 1.77 5.80 22.83
N LEU A 67 1.69 5.65 21.51
CA LEU A 67 2.35 4.58 20.75
C LEU A 67 3.62 5.10 20.08
N TYR A 68 4.68 4.32 20.15
CA TYR A 68 5.99 4.64 19.59
C TYR A 68 6.61 3.44 18.86
N ALA A 69 7.56 3.71 17.98
CA ALA A 69 8.48 2.72 17.44
C ALA A 69 9.76 2.71 18.30
N MET A 70 10.06 1.58 18.94
CA MET A 70 11.25 1.42 19.77
C MET A 70 12.32 0.63 19.03
N LYS A 71 13.39 1.30 18.58
CA LYS A 71 14.58 0.67 17.97
C LYS A 71 15.53 0.25 19.06
N VAL A 72 15.78 -1.07 19.18
CA VAL A 72 16.65 -1.68 20.20
C VAL A 72 17.92 -2.21 19.54
N LEU A 73 19.07 -1.73 19.97
CA LEU A 73 20.39 -2.13 19.47
C LEU A 73 21.17 -2.84 20.57
N LYS A 74 21.81 -3.99 20.25
CA LYS A 74 22.63 -4.75 21.18
C LYS A 74 24.07 -4.24 21.14
N LYS A 75 24.58 -3.70 22.24
CA LYS A 75 25.96 -3.17 22.32
C LYS A 75 27.02 -4.19 21.95
N ALA A 76 26.84 -5.46 22.34
CA ALA A 76 27.76 -6.56 22.04
C ALA A 76 27.89 -6.89 20.55
N THR A 77 26.88 -6.57 19.72
CA THR A 77 26.91 -6.83 18.26
C THR A 77 27.44 -5.64 17.45
N LEU A 78 27.58 -4.46 18.09
CA LEU A 78 28.05 -3.24 17.42
C LEU A 78 29.57 -3.24 17.27
N LYS A 79 30.05 -3.29 16.03
CA LYS A 79 31.46 -3.05 15.68
C LYS A 79 31.81 -1.58 15.95
N VAL A 80 33.09 -1.25 16.04
CA VAL A 80 33.56 0.13 16.28
C VAL A 80 32.87 1.14 15.35
N ARG A 81 32.83 0.83 14.03
CA ARG A 81 32.17 1.68 13.03
C ARG A 81 30.67 1.84 13.26
N ASP A 82 30.01 0.83 13.76
CA ASP A 82 28.56 0.87 14.01
C ASP A 82 28.23 1.64 15.30
N ARG A 83 29.14 1.66 16.26
CA ARG A 83 29.04 2.51 17.47
C ARG A 83 29.09 3.99 17.10
N VAL A 84 30.01 4.37 16.22
CA VAL A 84 30.13 5.75 15.69
C VAL A 84 28.83 6.14 14.95
N ARG A 85 28.31 5.26 14.12
CA ARG A 85 27.06 5.47 13.37
C ARG A 85 25.84 5.66 14.30
N THR A 86 25.74 4.83 15.33
CA THR A 86 24.62 4.93 16.29
C THR A 86 24.68 6.23 17.11
N LYS A 87 25.88 6.69 17.49
CA LYS A 87 26.06 7.98 18.15
C LYS A 87 25.65 9.13 17.23
N MET A 88 26.06 9.08 15.95
CA MET A 88 25.72 10.09 14.95
C MET A 88 24.22 10.12 14.67
N GLU A 89 23.59 8.96 14.46
CA GLU A 89 22.14 8.84 14.28
C GLU A 89 21.38 9.51 15.41
N ARG A 90 21.77 9.23 16.67
CA ARG A 90 21.15 9.84 17.83
C ARG A 90 21.36 11.36 17.85
N ASN A 91 22.56 11.86 17.58
CA ASN A 91 22.84 13.31 17.61
C ASN A 91 22.06 14.04 16.52
N ILE A 92 22.00 13.50 15.30
CA ILE A 92 21.22 14.04 14.21
C ILE A 92 19.73 14.13 14.58
N LEU A 93 19.15 13.04 15.12
CA LEU A 93 17.74 12.97 15.48
C LEU A 93 17.38 13.87 16.67
N VAL A 94 18.35 14.29 17.49
CA VAL A 94 18.15 15.28 18.55
C VAL A 94 18.06 16.69 17.98
N ASP A 95 18.87 16.99 16.97
CA ASP A 95 19.01 18.35 16.39
C ASP A 95 17.98 18.61 15.26
N VAL A 96 17.40 17.57 14.66
CA VAL A 96 16.49 17.68 13.50
C VAL A 96 15.03 17.67 13.94
N GLU A 97 14.31 18.75 13.61
CA GLU A 97 12.85 18.84 13.75
C GLU A 97 12.23 19.30 12.43
N HIS A 98 11.49 18.37 11.75
CA HIS A 98 10.90 18.65 10.44
C HIS A 98 9.65 17.77 10.22
N PRO A 99 8.56 18.26 9.57
CA PRO A 99 7.32 17.52 9.41
C PRO A 99 7.46 16.20 8.62
N PHE A 100 8.49 16.08 7.75
CA PHE A 100 8.75 14.91 6.91
C PHE A 100 10.00 14.13 7.33
N ILE A 101 10.42 14.25 8.59
CA ILE A 101 11.51 13.49 9.19
C ILE A 101 11.02 12.88 10.51
N VAL A 102 11.38 11.61 10.74
CA VAL A 102 11.00 10.90 11.97
C VAL A 102 11.53 11.62 13.21
N ARG A 103 10.68 11.82 14.21
CA ARG A 103 11.04 12.49 15.46
C ARG A 103 11.55 11.50 16.49
N LEU A 104 12.61 11.90 17.21
CA LEU A 104 13.10 11.19 18.39
C LEU A 104 12.42 11.74 19.67
N HIS A 105 11.74 10.88 20.43
CA HIS A 105 11.07 11.26 21.68
C HIS A 105 11.94 10.96 22.89
N TYR A 106 12.56 9.77 22.91
CA TYR A 106 13.45 9.35 23.99
C TYR A 106 14.64 8.59 23.43
N ALA A 107 15.80 8.74 24.07
CA ALA A 107 16.92 7.83 23.93
C ALA A 107 17.43 7.44 25.31
N PHE A 108 17.75 6.17 25.51
CA PHE A 108 18.32 5.68 26.76
C PHE A 108 19.13 4.41 26.57
N GLN A 109 19.88 4.03 27.58
CA GLN A 109 20.72 2.84 27.53
C GLN A 109 20.59 1.99 28.80
N THR A 110 20.76 0.68 28.61
CA THR A 110 21.04 -0.27 29.70
C THR A 110 22.48 -0.78 29.57
N GLU A 111 22.92 -1.66 30.45
CA GLU A 111 24.25 -2.26 30.35
C GLU A 111 24.51 -2.89 28.97
N GLY A 112 23.57 -3.68 28.44
CA GLY A 112 23.73 -4.42 27.19
C GLY A 112 23.13 -3.80 25.95
N LYS A 113 22.32 -2.73 26.04
CA LYS A 113 21.49 -2.23 24.93
C LYS A 113 21.38 -0.72 24.87
N LEU A 114 21.06 -0.25 23.66
CA LEU A 114 20.66 1.13 23.35
C LEU A 114 19.23 1.12 22.83
N TYR A 115 18.48 2.16 23.19
CA TYR A 115 17.07 2.33 22.86
C TYR A 115 16.84 3.71 22.26
N LEU A 116 16.20 3.75 21.08
CA LEU A 116 15.69 4.99 20.45
C LEU A 116 14.18 4.85 20.33
N ILE A 117 13.44 5.79 20.88
CA ILE A 117 11.98 5.85 20.83
C ILE A 117 11.58 6.91 19.83
N LEU A 118 10.99 6.48 18.74
CA LEU A 118 10.69 7.25 17.55
C LEU A 118 9.18 7.30 17.30
N ASP A 119 8.72 8.18 16.40
CA ASP A 119 7.35 8.16 15.92
C ASP A 119 6.97 6.79 15.39
N PHE A 120 5.75 6.36 15.71
CA PHE A 120 5.16 5.19 15.08
C PHE A 120 4.39 5.61 13.83
N LEU A 121 4.94 5.30 12.65
CA LEU A 121 4.42 5.67 11.34
C LEU A 121 3.61 4.50 10.78
N ARG A 122 2.29 4.63 10.77
CA ARG A 122 1.33 3.52 10.57
C ARG A 122 1.18 3.07 9.14
N GLY A 123 1.53 3.92 8.17
CA GLY A 123 1.36 3.64 6.74
C GLY A 123 2.38 2.68 6.13
N GLY A 124 3.37 2.20 6.94
CA GLY A 124 4.43 1.32 6.46
C GLY A 124 5.47 2.05 5.61
N ASP A 125 6.32 1.29 4.92
CA ASP A 125 7.37 1.85 4.07
C ASP A 125 6.93 2.00 2.60
N LEU A 126 7.54 2.99 1.92
CA LEU A 126 7.24 3.31 0.53
C LEU A 126 7.64 2.16 -0.42
N PHE A 127 8.65 1.35 -0.05
CA PHE A 127 9.04 0.16 -0.80
C PHE A 127 7.92 -0.88 -0.85
N THR A 128 7.31 -1.20 0.30
CA THR A 128 6.20 -2.14 0.40
C THR A 128 5.02 -1.66 -0.45
N ARG A 129 4.74 -0.33 -0.41
CA ARG A 129 3.69 0.26 -1.24
C ARG A 129 4.04 0.19 -2.73
N LEU A 130 5.24 0.62 -3.14
CA LEU A 130 5.68 0.59 -4.53
C LEU A 130 5.71 -0.85 -5.09
N SER A 131 6.07 -1.84 -4.26
CA SER A 131 6.05 -3.25 -4.64
C SER A 131 4.64 -3.77 -4.96
N LYS A 132 3.62 -3.26 -4.26
CA LYS A 132 2.21 -3.60 -4.52
C LYS A 132 1.66 -2.89 -5.76
N GLU A 133 2.00 -1.62 -5.91
CA GLU A 133 1.51 -0.78 -6.98
C GLU A 133 2.28 -0.96 -8.30
N VAL A 134 3.48 -1.53 -8.26
CA VAL A 134 4.46 -1.69 -9.34
C VAL A 134 5.11 -0.37 -9.77
N MET A 135 4.34 0.69 -9.97
CA MET A 135 4.78 2.06 -10.31
C MET A 135 3.73 3.05 -9.82
N PHE A 136 4.11 4.31 -9.65
CA PHE A 136 3.22 5.41 -9.25
C PHE A 136 2.91 6.32 -10.44
N THR A 137 1.83 7.11 -10.33
CA THR A 137 1.54 8.18 -11.28
C THR A 137 2.54 9.32 -11.13
N GLU A 138 2.67 10.18 -12.13
CA GLU A 138 3.55 11.35 -12.04
C GLU A 138 3.11 12.31 -10.92
N GLU A 139 1.81 12.45 -10.66
CA GLU A 139 1.28 13.27 -9.57
C GLU A 139 1.62 12.68 -8.20
N ASP A 140 1.49 11.35 -8.01
CA ASP A 140 1.91 10.69 -6.77
C ASP A 140 3.42 10.87 -6.55
N VAL A 141 4.21 10.68 -7.61
CA VAL A 141 5.66 10.83 -7.57
C VAL A 141 6.04 12.29 -7.26
N LYS A 142 5.38 13.25 -7.89
CA LYS A 142 5.57 14.69 -7.64
C LYS A 142 5.30 15.03 -6.17
N PHE A 143 4.19 14.54 -5.62
CA PHE A 143 3.83 14.76 -4.22
C PHE A 143 4.89 14.23 -3.26
N TYR A 144 5.24 12.93 -3.36
CA TYR A 144 6.22 12.32 -2.46
C TYR A 144 7.62 12.90 -2.62
N LEU A 145 8.02 13.22 -3.84
CA LEU A 145 9.31 13.87 -4.10
C LEU A 145 9.35 15.31 -3.59
N ALA A 146 8.24 16.04 -3.63
CA ALA A 146 8.19 17.39 -3.08
C ALA A 146 8.37 17.38 -1.56
N GLU A 147 7.68 16.50 -0.84
CA GLU A 147 7.89 16.32 0.61
C GLU A 147 9.33 15.87 0.93
N LEU A 148 9.87 14.95 0.14
CA LEU A 148 11.24 14.48 0.29
C LEU A 148 12.28 15.59 0.00
N ALA A 149 12.02 16.44 -0.99
CA ALA A 149 12.90 17.60 -1.28
C ALA A 149 12.95 18.57 -0.09
N LEU A 150 11.83 18.81 0.59
CA LEU A 150 11.80 19.62 1.81
C LEU A 150 12.62 18.97 2.94
N ALA A 151 12.46 17.65 3.15
CA ALA A 151 13.23 16.90 4.16
C ALA A 151 14.73 16.92 3.88
N LEU A 152 15.15 16.62 2.64
CA LEU A 152 16.56 16.64 2.24
C LEU A 152 17.15 18.06 2.32
N GLY A 153 16.39 19.06 1.84
CA GLY A 153 16.82 20.45 1.92
C GLY A 153 17.09 20.90 3.35
N HIS A 154 16.24 20.48 4.29
CA HIS A 154 16.42 20.77 5.71
C HIS A 154 17.70 20.13 6.28
N ILE A 155 17.92 18.83 6.10
CA ILE A 155 19.16 18.19 6.60
C ILE A 155 20.42 18.71 5.92
N HIS A 156 20.38 19.06 4.62
CA HIS A 156 21.48 19.69 3.92
C HIS A 156 21.79 21.08 4.48
N SER A 157 20.79 21.87 4.88
CA SER A 157 21.00 23.18 5.53
C SER A 157 21.71 23.06 6.89
N LEU A 158 21.56 21.91 7.55
CA LEU A 158 22.27 21.56 8.79
C LEU A 158 23.66 20.95 8.53
N GLY A 159 24.10 20.91 7.27
CA GLY A 159 25.37 20.34 6.89
C GLY A 159 25.41 18.81 6.90
N ILE A 160 24.26 18.12 6.90
CA ILE A 160 24.15 16.67 6.99
C ILE A 160 23.92 16.07 5.61
N ILE A 161 24.75 15.10 5.19
CA ILE A 161 24.55 14.27 3.99
C ILE A 161 23.83 12.98 4.42
N TYR A 162 22.72 12.63 3.79
CA TYR A 162 21.89 11.48 4.18
C TYR A 162 22.49 10.13 3.78
N ARG A 163 22.88 9.96 2.51
CA ARG A 163 23.66 8.83 1.93
C ARG A 163 22.98 7.46 1.82
N ASP A 164 21.79 7.28 2.32
CA ASP A 164 21.05 6.00 2.19
C ASP A 164 19.60 6.22 1.75
N LEU A 165 19.39 7.12 0.80
CA LEU A 165 18.08 7.38 0.24
C LEU A 165 17.61 6.21 -0.61
N LYS A 166 16.51 5.58 -0.18
CA LYS A 166 15.84 4.45 -0.83
C LYS A 166 14.41 4.32 -0.29
N PRO A 167 13.49 3.65 -0.99
CA PRO A 167 12.09 3.59 -0.59
C PRO A 167 11.84 2.87 0.75
N GLU A 168 12.76 1.97 1.19
CA GLU A 168 12.67 1.31 2.49
C GLU A 168 12.87 2.26 3.69
N ASN A 169 13.57 3.38 3.48
CA ASN A 169 13.85 4.38 4.51
C ASN A 169 12.86 5.54 4.50
N ILE A 170 11.81 5.47 3.70
CA ILE A 170 10.72 6.44 3.63
C ILE A 170 9.46 5.76 4.15
N LEU A 171 8.99 6.17 5.32
CA LEU A 171 7.77 5.66 5.93
C LEU A 171 6.61 6.62 5.66
N LEU A 172 5.39 6.10 5.73
CA LEU A 172 4.16 6.88 5.61
C LEU A 172 3.48 7.02 6.98
N ASP A 173 3.00 8.21 7.28
CA ASP A 173 2.20 8.46 8.48
C ASP A 173 0.74 7.98 8.29
N ALA A 174 -0.11 8.21 9.27
CA ALA A 174 -1.52 7.77 9.24
C ALA A 174 -2.35 8.51 8.17
N ASP A 175 -1.93 9.68 7.73
CA ASP A 175 -2.61 10.46 6.71
C ASP A 175 -2.04 10.24 5.30
N GLY A 176 -0.86 9.64 5.20
CA GLY A 176 -0.20 9.29 3.94
C GLY A 176 0.95 10.22 3.56
N HIS A 177 1.37 11.13 4.45
CA HIS A 177 2.57 11.93 4.28
C HIS A 177 3.82 11.10 4.55
N ILE A 178 4.94 11.44 3.90
CA ILE A 178 6.20 10.73 4.12
C ILE A 178 6.87 11.14 5.44
N SER A 179 7.74 10.27 5.91
CA SER A 179 8.68 10.56 6.98
C SER A 179 9.99 9.82 6.73
N LEU A 180 11.08 10.57 6.56
CA LEU A 180 12.42 10.02 6.35
C LEU A 180 12.97 9.46 7.65
N THR A 181 13.50 8.23 7.62
CA THR A 181 14.02 7.51 8.79
C THR A 181 15.40 6.91 8.53
N ASP A 182 16.01 6.30 9.53
CA ASP A 182 17.30 5.60 9.49
C ASP A 182 18.51 6.47 9.07
N PHE A 183 18.96 7.31 9.99
CA PHE A 183 20.15 8.19 9.84
C PHE A 183 21.48 7.49 10.16
N GLY A 184 21.49 6.17 10.30
CA GLY A 184 22.68 5.39 10.64
C GLY A 184 23.84 5.45 9.63
N LEU A 185 23.59 5.91 8.41
CA LEU A 185 24.62 6.15 7.39
C LEU A 185 24.88 7.63 7.13
N SER A 186 24.13 8.55 7.73
CA SER A 186 24.30 10.00 7.55
C SER A 186 25.65 10.49 8.11
N LYS A 187 26.15 11.59 7.59
CA LYS A 187 27.41 12.19 8.05
C LYS A 187 27.36 13.72 7.98
N GLN A 188 27.86 14.36 9.01
CA GLN A 188 28.16 15.78 9.03
C GLN A 188 29.68 15.92 8.78
N PRO A 189 30.15 16.51 7.67
CA PRO A 189 31.54 16.78 7.44
C PRO A 189 32.06 17.85 8.44
N LEU A 190 33.17 17.59 9.12
CA LEU A 190 33.71 18.49 10.15
C LEU A 190 34.52 19.64 9.54
N ASP A 191 35.34 19.40 8.51
CA ASP A 191 36.25 20.39 7.96
C ASP A 191 36.28 20.44 6.43
N ASP A 192 35.76 19.46 5.73
CA ASP A 192 35.74 19.36 4.28
C ASP A 192 34.32 19.15 3.77
N THR A 193 33.94 19.82 2.72
CA THR A 193 32.62 19.67 2.06
C THR A 193 32.41 18.28 1.46
N LYS A 194 33.40 17.37 1.56
CA LYS A 194 33.38 16.02 0.99
C LYS A 194 33.65 14.92 1.99
N THR A 195 33.00 13.78 1.79
CA THR A 195 33.25 12.53 2.51
C THR A 195 33.67 11.42 1.54
N TYR A 196 34.51 10.49 1.99
CA TYR A 196 35.10 9.42 1.14
C TYR A 196 34.55 8.03 1.51
N SER A 197 33.59 7.93 2.43
CA SER A 197 33.06 6.65 2.90
C SER A 197 32.28 5.95 1.79
N PHE A 198 32.59 4.68 1.52
CA PHE A 198 31.78 3.83 0.63
C PHE A 198 30.65 3.16 1.44
N CYS A 199 29.45 3.69 1.36
CA CYS A 199 28.27 3.21 2.09
C CYS A 199 26.99 3.46 1.30
N GLY A 200 25.90 2.81 1.69
CA GLY A 200 24.60 2.87 1.03
C GLY A 200 24.31 1.64 0.17
N THR A 201 23.11 1.60 -0.38
CA THR A 201 22.62 0.58 -1.31
C THR A 201 23.15 0.88 -2.70
N VAL A 202 23.82 -0.08 -3.35
CA VAL A 202 24.62 0.16 -4.58
C VAL A 202 23.80 0.76 -5.70
N GLU A 203 22.56 0.32 -5.86
CA GLU A 203 21.63 0.72 -6.90
C GLU A 203 21.29 2.21 -6.85
N TYR A 204 21.38 2.83 -5.67
CA TYR A 204 21.11 4.25 -5.42
C TYR A 204 22.38 5.11 -5.34
N MET A 205 23.56 4.49 -5.37
CA MET A 205 24.82 5.24 -5.22
C MET A 205 25.12 6.15 -6.40
N ALA A 206 25.56 7.37 -6.09
CA ALA A 206 26.06 8.30 -7.09
C ALA A 206 27.42 7.87 -7.68
N PRO A 207 27.75 8.25 -8.94
CA PRO A 207 29.01 7.89 -9.59
C PRO A 207 30.25 8.26 -8.80
N GLU A 208 30.28 9.41 -8.12
CA GLU A 208 31.39 9.86 -7.29
C GLU A 208 31.57 9.00 -6.04
N VAL A 209 30.48 8.43 -5.48
CA VAL A 209 30.53 7.48 -4.37
C VAL A 209 31.13 6.15 -4.85
N VAL A 210 30.67 5.65 -6.01
CA VAL A 210 31.19 4.43 -6.63
C VAL A 210 32.68 4.56 -6.95
N ASN A 211 33.11 5.71 -7.47
CA ASN A 211 34.51 6.01 -7.82
C ASN A 211 35.38 6.41 -6.62
N ARG A 212 34.83 6.56 -5.42
CA ARG A 212 35.57 7.01 -4.22
C ARG A 212 36.28 8.36 -4.38
N LYS A 213 35.73 9.27 -5.19
CA LYS A 213 36.33 10.60 -5.46
C LYS A 213 35.93 11.68 -4.44
N GLY A 214 35.34 11.27 -3.33
CA GLY A 214 34.71 12.19 -2.38
C GLY A 214 33.36 12.69 -2.87
N HIS A 215 32.36 12.75 -1.98
CA HIS A 215 30.98 13.14 -2.28
C HIS A 215 30.44 14.13 -1.26
N SER A 216 29.46 14.91 -1.68
CA SER A 216 28.75 15.94 -0.91
C SER A 216 27.24 15.72 -1.03
N PHE A 217 26.45 16.74 -0.69
CA PHE A 217 24.97 16.76 -0.81
C PHE A 217 24.45 16.35 -2.20
N ALA A 218 25.21 16.65 -3.26
CA ALA A 218 24.85 16.27 -4.63
C ALA A 218 24.67 14.75 -4.80
N ALA A 219 25.24 13.91 -3.94
CA ALA A 219 25.04 12.46 -3.98
C ALA A 219 23.62 12.06 -3.61
N ASP A 220 22.98 12.78 -2.66
CA ASP A 220 21.59 12.51 -2.27
C ASP A 220 20.62 12.88 -3.41
N TRP A 221 20.93 13.93 -4.20
CA TRP A 221 20.12 14.29 -5.38
C TRP A 221 20.23 13.28 -6.53
N TRP A 222 21.35 12.56 -6.65
CA TRP A 222 21.42 11.41 -7.54
C TRP A 222 20.48 10.30 -7.07
N SER A 223 20.53 9.94 -5.80
CA SER A 223 19.67 8.92 -5.20
C SER A 223 18.18 9.29 -5.30
N PHE A 224 17.86 10.60 -5.16
CA PHE A 224 16.54 11.17 -5.41
C PHE A 224 16.07 10.93 -6.86
N GLY A 225 16.98 11.11 -7.84
CA GLY A 225 16.70 10.78 -9.24
C GLY A 225 16.47 9.28 -9.47
N VAL A 226 17.23 8.40 -8.78
CA VAL A 226 17.02 6.93 -8.85
C VAL A 226 15.64 6.57 -8.29
N LEU A 227 15.27 7.13 -7.15
CA LEU A 227 13.98 6.92 -6.53
C LEU A 227 12.84 7.43 -7.43
N MET A 228 12.98 8.62 -8.02
CA MET A 228 12.01 9.15 -8.99
C MET A 228 11.79 8.19 -10.16
N PHE A 229 12.90 7.73 -10.78
CA PHE A 229 12.83 6.81 -11.91
C PHE A 229 12.15 5.49 -11.52
N GLU A 230 12.51 4.95 -10.36
CA GLU A 230 11.95 3.71 -9.86
C GLU A 230 10.45 3.83 -9.54
N MET A 231 10.01 4.93 -8.93
CA MET A 231 8.59 5.18 -8.68
C MET A 231 7.79 5.33 -10.00
N LEU A 232 8.36 5.98 -11.02
CA LEU A 232 7.71 6.17 -12.32
C LEU A 232 7.65 4.92 -13.18
N THR A 233 8.61 4.00 -13.03
CA THR A 233 8.79 2.87 -13.96
C THR A 233 8.64 1.49 -13.32
N GLY A 234 8.71 1.40 -12.00
CA GLY A 234 8.81 0.14 -11.27
C GLY A 234 10.14 -0.58 -11.42
N ALA A 235 11.13 0.05 -12.08
CA ALA A 235 12.45 -0.52 -12.36
C ALA A 235 13.57 0.45 -11.99
N LEU A 236 14.76 -0.09 -11.71
CA LEU A 236 15.95 0.72 -11.44
C LEU A 236 16.55 1.26 -12.74
N PRO A 237 17.03 2.51 -12.76
CA PRO A 237 17.64 3.11 -13.96
C PRO A 237 18.97 2.45 -14.36
N PHE A 238 19.71 1.90 -13.39
CA PHE A 238 21.00 1.26 -13.57
C PHE A 238 21.03 -0.05 -12.79
N GLN A 239 20.91 -1.17 -13.47
CA GLN A 239 20.92 -2.50 -12.87
C GLN A 239 21.68 -3.49 -13.76
N GLY A 240 22.65 -4.20 -13.18
CA GLY A 240 23.38 -5.30 -13.80
C GLY A 240 23.08 -6.63 -13.10
N ALA A 241 23.53 -7.75 -13.67
CA ALA A 241 23.34 -9.08 -13.10
C ALA A 241 24.07 -9.27 -11.75
N ASN A 242 25.02 -8.40 -11.43
CA ASN A 242 25.78 -8.42 -10.19
C ASN A 242 26.23 -7.00 -9.80
N ARG A 243 26.69 -6.86 -8.54
CA ARG A 243 27.12 -5.58 -7.96
C ARG A 243 28.18 -4.84 -8.82
N LYS A 244 29.14 -5.57 -9.41
CA LYS A 244 30.19 -4.97 -10.22
C LYS A 244 29.63 -4.42 -11.53
N GLU A 245 28.71 -5.12 -12.14
CA GLU A 245 28.04 -4.69 -13.35
C GLU A 245 27.12 -3.49 -13.09
N THR A 246 26.33 -3.50 -12.00
CA THR A 246 25.54 -2.34 -11.56
C THR A 246 26.41 -1.10 -11.40
N MET A 247 27.57 -1.20 -10.74
CA MET A 247 28.54 -0.11 -10.64
C MET A 247 29.02 0.37 -12.01
N THR A 248 29.27 -0.55 -12.95
CA THR A 248 29.67 -0.19 -14.31
C THR A 248 28.56 0.55 -15.05
N GLN A 249 27.30 0.11 -14.88
CA GLN A 249 26.12 0.78 -15.44
C GLN A 249 25.99 2.22 -14.90
N ILE A 250 26.09 2.42 -13.59
CA ILE A 250 26.06 3.74 -12.95
C ILE A 250 27.11 4.69 -13.58
N LEU A 251 28.32 4.18 -13.82
CA LEU A 251 29.41 4.98 -14.34
C LEU A 251 29.31 5.29 -15.83
N LYS A 252 28.76 4.40 -16.66
CA LYS A 252 28.92 4.44 -18.12
C LYS A 252 27.60 4.37 -18.92
N ALA A 253 26.53 3.71 -18.42
CA ALA A 253 25.35 3.48 -19.22
C ALA A 253 24.59 4.76 -19.56
N LYS A 254 24.02 4.82 -20.77
CA LYS A 254 23.03 5.84 -21.12
C LYS A 254 21.69 5.47 -20.50
N LEU A 255 21.00 6.47 -19.94
CA LEU A 255 19.68 6.28 -19.37
C LEU A 255 18.65 6.09 -20.51
N GLY A 256 17.94 4.98 -20.50
CA GLY A 256 16.76 4.76 -21.34
C GLY A 256 15.56 5.49 -20.74
N MET A 257 14.95 6.43 -21.47
CA MET A 257 13.75 7.12 -21.04
C MET A 257 12.52 6.46 -21.67
N PRO A 258 11.58 5.94 -20.87
CA PRO A 258 10.32 5.42 -21.41
C PRO A 258 9.49 6.53 -22.05
N HIS A 259 8.78 6.20 -23.12
CA HIS A 259 7.98 7.17 -23.90
C HIS A 259 6.75 7.70 -23.15
N TYR A 260 6.28 6.98 -22.14
CA TYR A 260 5.10 7.33 -21.35
C TYR A 260 5.39 8.33 -20.21
N ILE A 261 6.65 8.67 -19.97
CA ILE A 261 7.04 9.68 -18.96
C ILE A 261 6.95 11.07 -19.61
N SER A 262 6.37 12.05 -18.92
CA SER A 262 6.22 13.42 -19.40
C SER A 262 7.55 14.08 -19.75
N THR A 263 7.50 15.13 -20.57
CA THR A 263 8.69 15.92 -20.96
C THR A 263 9.33 16.59 -19.74
N GLU A 264 8.55 17.03 -18.78
CA GLU A 264 8.94 17.67 -17.52
C GLU A 264 9.68 16.69 -16.61
N ALA A 265 9.12 15.49 -16.43
CA ALA A 265 9.76 14.44 -15.64
C ALA A 265 11.05 13.93 -16.29
N GLN A 266 11.07 13.77 -17.64
CA GLN A 266 12.27 13.43 -18.37
C GLN A 266 13.35 14.52 -18.24
N ALA A 267 12.95 15.82 -18.26
CA ALA A 267 13.88 16.95 -18.09
C ALA A 267 14.52 16.90 -16.70
N LEU A 268 13.72 16.68 -15.63
CA LEU A 268 14.22 16.58 -14.27
C LEU A 268 15.20 15.39 -14.11
N LEU A 269 14.85 14.21 -14.61
CA LEU A 269 15.73 13.03 -14.57
C LEU A 269 17.07 13.27 -15.29
N ARG A 270 17.06 13.96 -16.46
CA ARG A 270 18.31 14.27 -17.20
C ARG A 270 19.25 15.18 -16.43
N VAL A 271 18.75 16.10 -15.61
CA VAL A 271 19.59 17.02 -14.83
C VAL A 271 20.01 16.42 -13.49
N LEU A 272 19.20 15.54 -12.89
CA LEU A 272 19.56 14.77 -11.70
C LEU A 272 20.62 13.70 -11.99
N PHE A 273 20.60 13.07 -13.17
CA PHE A 273 21.59 12.06 -13.57
C PHE A 273 22.84 12.63 -14.23
N LYS A 274 23.20 13.89 -13.97
CA LYS A 274 24.51 14.42 -14.32
C LYS A 274 25.61 13.73 -13.51
N ARG A 275 26.56 13.05 -14.19
CA ARG A 275 27.62 12.31 -13.52
C ARG A 275 28.64 13.21 -12.81
N ASN A 276 28.87 14.41 -13.33
CA ASN A 276 29.60 15.43 -12.60
C ASN A 276 28.70 16.04 -11.53
N PRO A 277 29.01 15.87 -10.23
CA PRO A 277 28.17 16.38 -9.15
C PRO A 277 27.99 17.91 -9.18
N ALA A 278 28.98 18.66 -9.65
CA ALA A 278 28.89 20.12 -9.77
C ALA A 278 27.86 20.61 -10.80
N ASN A 279 27.51 19.77 -11.78
CA ASN A 279 26.55 20.07 -12.84
C ASN A 279 25.17 19.42 -12.57
N ARG A 280 25.02 18.75 -11.43
CA ARG A 280 23.80 18.05 -11.05
C ARG A 280 22.84 19.03 -10.39
N LEU A 281 21.58 19.02 -10.76
CA LEU A 281 20.55 19.82 -10.13
C LEU A 281 20.50 19.55 -8.62
N GLY A 282 20.37 20.60 -7.82
CA GLY A 282 20.44 20.56 -6.36
C GLY A 282 21.85 20.73 -5.79
N SER A 283 22.91 20.82 -6.64
CA SER A 283 24.27 21.09 -6.16
C SER A 283 24.41 22.47 -5.52
N GLY A 284 23.63 23.45 -5.97
CA GLY A 284 23.52 24.80 -5.39
C GLY A 284 22.47 24.92 -4.29
N GLY A 285 21.76 23.85 -3.95
CA GLY A 285 20.75 23.83 -2.89
C GLY A 285 19.37 23.37 -3.36
N VAL A 286 18.45 23.19 -2.41
CA VAL A 286 17.10 22.67 -2.65
C VAL A 286 16.24 23.59 -3.52
N GLU A 287 16.53 24.89 -3.54
CA GLU A 287 15.76 25.86 -4.34
C GLU A 287 15.89 25.59 -5.86
N GLU A 288 17.00 25.00 -6.31
CA GLU A 288 17.12 24.54 -7.70
C GLU A 288 16.12 23.43 -8.03
N ILE A 289 15.88 22.50 -7.09
CA ILE A 289 14.90 21.44 -7.22
C ILE A 289 13.48 22.02 -7.24
N LYS A 290 13.17 22.88 -6.27
CA LYS A 290 11.84 23.48 -6.08
C LYS A 290 11.40 24.33 -7.27
N SER A 291 12.35 25.00 -7.93
CA SER A 291 12.09 25.85 -9.09
C SER A 291 11.96 25.09 -10.42
N HIS A 292 12.24 23.78 -10.45
CA HIS A 292 12.12 23.00 -11.67
C HIS A 292 10.65 22.86 -12.10
N MET A 293 10.38 22.96 -13.41
CA MET A 293 9.01 22.98 -13.95
C MET A 293 8.17 21.72 -13.62
N PHE A 294 8.80 20.59 -13.32
CA PHE A 294 8.11 19.39 -12.83
C PHE A 294 7.32 19.65 -11.53
N PHE A 295 7.80 20.57 -10.69
CA PHE A 295 7.16 20.96 -9.44
C PHE A 295 6.36 22.29 -9.53
N ALA A 296 6.10 22.80 -10.71
CA ALA A 296 5.43 24.10 -10.88
C ALA A 296 4.02 24.19 -10.25
N SER A 297 3.32 23.05 -10.10
CA SER A 297 2.00 22.96 -9.48
C SER A 297 2.04 22.85 -7.94
N ILE A 298 3.22 22.74 -7.33
CA ILE A 298 3.35 22.52 -5.89
C ILE A 298 3.33 23.85 -5.12
N ASP A 299 2.37 23.97 -4.21
CA ASP A 299 2.41 24.99 -3.15
C ASP A 299 3.28 24.47 -1.99
N TRP A 300 4.53 24.92 -1.95
CA TRP A 300 5.52 24.46 -0.98
C TRP A 300 5.16 24.83 0.48
N GLY A 301 4.46 25.96 0.68
CA GLY A 301 4.01 26.40 2.00
C GLY A 301 2.88 25.51 2.52
N ALA A 302 1.84 25.31 1.71
CA ALA A 302 0.74 24.41 2.05
C ALA A 302 1.20 22.96 2.23
N LEU A 303 2.20 22.50 1.43
CA LEU A 303 2.78 21.17 1.56
C LEU A 303 3.53 21.02 2.88
N PHE A 304 4.38 21.98 3.25
CA PHE A 304 5.13 21.99 4.51
C PHE A 304 4.20 21.92 5.73
N GLU A 305 3.08 22.62 5.67
CA GLU A 305 2.06 22.61 6.73
C GLU A 305 1.12 21.39 6.67
N LYS A 306 1.39 20.41 5.80
CA LYS A 306 0.57 19.19 5.58
C LYS A 306 -0.90 19.50 5.22
N LYS A 307 -1.16 20.65 4.56
CA LYS A 307 -2.50 21.05 4.09
C LYS A 307 -2.88 20.42 2.74
N VAL A 308 -1.89 19.94 1.98
CA VAL A 308 -2.11 19.24 0.71
C VAL A 308 -2.50 17.80 1.02
N LYS A 309 -3.62 17.32 0.44
CA LYS A 309 -4.10 15.96 0.64
C LYS A 309 -3.13 14.95 -0.02
N PRO A 310 -2.61 13.96 0.73
CA PRO A 310 -1.79 12.91 0.14
C PRO A 310 -2.55 12.06 -0.89
N PRO A 311 -1.86 11.52 -1.91
CA PRO A 311 -2.48 10.67 -2.91
C PRO A 311 -2.95 9.30 -2.35
N PHE A 312 -2.43 8.95 -1.19
CA PHE A 312 -2.79 7.71 -0.50
C PHE A 312 -3.00 7.99 0.98
N LYS A 313 -4.15 7.58 1.51
CA LYS A 313 -4.41 7.56 2.94
C LYS A 313 -4.43 6.12 3.44
N PRO A 314 -3.51 5.72 4.34
CA PRO A 314 -3.53 4.39 4.94
C PRO A 314 -4.88 4.08 5.61
N ALA A 315 -5.42 2.87 5.39
CA ALA A 315 -6.60 2.39 6.08
C ALA A 315 -6.20 1.91 7.48
N VAL A 316 -6.26 2.78 8.47
CA VAL A 316 -5.89 2.47 9.87
C VAL A 316 -7.14 2.57 10.70
N SER A 317 -7.66 1.44 11.20
CA SER A 317 -8.86 1.40 12.03
C SER A 317 -8.57 1.53 13.53
N ARG A 318 -7.40 1.08 13.98
CA ARG A 318 -6.93 1.20 15.36
C ARG A 318 -5.55 1.84 15.45
N GLU A 319 -5.28 2.49 16.57
CA GLU A 319 -4.00 3.14 16.82
C GLU A 319 -2.81 2.16 16.90
N ASP A 320 -3.02 0.94 17.38
CA ASP A 320 -2.01 -0.10 17.57
C ASP A 320 -1.86 -1.07 16.39
N GLU A 321 -2.51 -0.81 15.26
CA GLU A 321 -2.41 -1.66 14.07
C GLU A 321 -1.13 -1.42 13.29
N ALA A 322 -0.40 -2.52 13.00
CA ALA A 322 0.80 -2.54 12.17
C ALA A 322 0.51 -3.26 10.84
N PHE A 323 -0.66 -2.98 10.23
CA PHE A 323 -1.16 -3.64 9.02
C PHE A 323 -0.21 -3.53 7.82
N TYR A 324 0.45 -2.39 7.67
CA TYR A 324 1.37 -2.12 6.56
C TYR A 324 2.81 -2.62 6.80
N PHE A 325 3.05 -3.29 7.92
CA PHE A 325 4.34 -3.92 8.21
C PHE A 325 4.32 -5.40 7.85
N ASP A 326 5.47 -5.94 7.46
CA ASP A 326 5.61 -7.34 7.03
C ASP A 326 5.15 -8.32 8.12
N SER A 327 4.24 -9.22 7.77
CA SER A 327 3.72 -10.25 8.65
C SER A 327 4.80 -11.20 9.18
N GLU A 328 5.93 -11.37 8.45
CA GLU A 328 7.10 -12.11 8.96
C GLU A 328 7.59 -11.57 10.30
N PHE A 329 7.47 -10.26 10.54
CA PHE A 329 7.89 -9.63 11.78
C PHE A 329 6.73 -9.47 12.77
N THR A 330 5.58 -9.01 12.30
CA THR A 330 4.45 -8.68 13.19
C THR A 330 3.80 -9.90 13.84
N CYS A 331 4.00 -11.10 13.27
CA CYS A 331 3.58 -12.38 13.87
C CYS A 331 4.53 -12.89 14.98
N LYS A 332 5.75 -12.36 15.09
CA LYS A 332 6.69 -12.79 16.13
C LYS A 332 6.26 -12.28 17.50
N THR A 333 6.41 -13.13 18.52
CA THR A 333 6.16 -12.73 19.91
C THR A 333 7.04 -11.51 20.26
N PRO A 334 6.48 -10.42 20.80
CA PRO A 334 7.23 -9.22 21.13
C PRO A 334 8.03 -9.42 22.41
N LYS A 335 9.13 -10.17 22.32
CA LYS A 335 10.07 -10.37 23.43
C LYS A 335 11.38 -9.68 23.13
N ASP A 336 11.80 -8.83 24.06
CA ASP A 336 13.14 -8.31 24.05
C ASP A 336 14.12 -9.38 24.54
N SER A 337 15.15 -9.69 23.76
CA SER A 337 16.14 -10.73 24.11
C SER A 337 16.94 -10.28 25.34
N PRO A 338 17.39 -11.18 26.22
CA PRO A 338 18.32 -10.82 27.27
C PRO A 338 19.55 -10.08 26.74
N GLY A 339 19.99 -9.06 27.45
CA GLY A 339 21.24 -8.39 27.12
C GLY A 339 22.42 -9.35 27.40
N VAL A 340 23.31 -9.53 26.44
CA VAL A 340 24.61 -10.17 26.73
C VAL A 340 25.42 -9.14 27.49
N PRO A 341 26.04 -9.50 28.63
CA PRO A 341 26.91 -8.58 29.37
C PRO A 341 28.01 -8.05 28.41
N PRO A 342 28.13 -6.75 28.24
CA PRO A 342 29.18 -6.18 27.39
C PRO A 342 30.53 -6.24 28.16
N SER A 343 31.66 -6.03 27.45
CA SER A 343 32.95 -5.75 28.07
C SER A 343 32.81 -4.56 29.03
N ALA A 344 33.59 -4.56 30.11
CA ALA A 344 33.48 -3.64 31.25
C ALA A 344 33.32 -2.15 30.92
N ASN A 345 33.80 -1.68 29.76
CA ASN A 345 33.76 -0.27 29.36
C ASN A 345 32.61 0.10 28.39
N ALA A 346 31.70 -0.81 28.07
CA ALA A 346 30.68 -0.54 27.04
C ALA A 346 29.63 0.48 27.50
N HIS A 347 29.43 0.70 28.78
CA HIS A 347 28.52 1.71 29.31
C HIS A 347 29.12 3.12 29.12
N GLU A 348 30.41 3.28 29.37
CA GLU A 348 31.10 4.57 29.21
C GLU A 348 31.21 5.02 27.76
N LEU A 349 31.33 4.09 26.82
CA LEU A 349 31.36 4.41 25.37
C LEU A 349 30.11 5.16 24.89
N PHE A 350 28.98 5.04 25.58
CA PHE A 350 27.72 5.71 25.27
C PHE A 350 27.27 6.67 26.37
N ARG A 351 28.21 7.18 27.18
CA ARG A 351 27.93 8.24 28.16
C ARG A 351 27.31 9.43 27.44
N GLY A 352 26.24 10.04 27.97
CA GLY A 352 25.51 11.11 27.34
C GLY A 352 24.48 10.67 26.28
N PHE A 353 24.23 9.37 26.09
CA PHE A 353 23.27 8.86 25.10
C PHE A 353 21.80 9.20 25.44
N SER A 354 21.48 9.42 26.72
CA SER A 354 20.12 9.68 27.19
C SER A 354 19.59 11.03 26.65
N PHE A 355 18.30 11.03 26.27
CA PHE A 355 17.58 12.18 25.73
C PHE A 355 16.10 12.06 26.05
N VAL A 356 15.44 13.19 26.31
CA VAL A 356 13.99 13.34 26.38
C VAL A 356 13.63 14.58 25.57
N ALA A 357 12.67 14.43 24.65
CA ALA A 357 12.27 15.54 23.79
C ALA A 357 11.72 16.73 24.61
N PRO A 358 12.08 17.97 24.27
CA PRO A 358 11.67 19.14 25.05
C PRO A 358 10.16 19.30 25.25
N CYS A 359 9.36 18.87 24.26
CA CYS A 359 7.89 18.93 24.32
C CYS A 359 7.28 17.99 25.39
N LEU A 360 8.04 16.99 25.85
CA LEU A 360 7.62 16.03 26.87
C LEU A 360 8.07 16.44 28.29
N LEU A 361 8.94 17.46 28.41
CA LEU A 361 9.37 18.03 29.68
C LEU A 361 8.30 18.97 30.20
N ASP A 362 7.90 18.85 31.48
CA ASP A 362 6.98 19.80 32.10
C ASP A 362 7.64 21.17 32.24
N GLU A 363 7.05 22.21 31.66
CA GLU A 363 7.29 23.57 32.13
C GLU A 363 6.70 23.68 33.54
N ARG A 364 7.54 23.58 34.55
CA ARG A 364 7.17 24.01 35.92
C ARG A 364 6.82 25.49 35.83
N THR A 365 5.53 25.77 35.71
CA THR A 365 4.96 27.08 35.90
C THR A 365 5.55 27.70 37.16
N LYS A 366 6.21 28.83 37.02
CA LYS A 366 6.55 29.70 38.11
C LYS A 366 5.26 30.14 38.79
N THR A 367 4.83 29.38 39.80
CA THR A 367 3.74 29.75 40.69
C THR A 367 4.25 30.77 41.69
N SER A 368 3.88 32.01 41.53
CA SER A 368 3.72 32.96 42.64
C SER A 368 2.40 32.64 43.34
N PRO A 369 2.33 32.74 44.67
CA PRO A 369 1.19 32.24 45.44
C PRO A 369 0.12 33.34 45.59
N THR A 370 -1.10 33.05 45.16
CA THR A 370 -2.31 33.69 45.70
C THR A 370 -3.49 32.70 45.68
N THR A 371 -3.88 32.27 46.87
CA THR A 371 -5.16 31.66 47.18
C THR A 371 -6.30 32.72 47.00
N PRO A 372 -7.55 32.35 46.68
CA PRO A 372 -8.40 31.71 47.67
C PRO A 372 -9.35 30.59 47.16
N THR A 373 -9.60 29.69 48.07
CA THR A 373 -10.68 28.71 48.19
C THR A 373 -12.06 29.18 47.73
N VAL A 374 -12.76 28.38 46.89
CA VAL A 374 -14.22 28.18 46.99
C VAL A 374 -14.54 26.74 46.60
N SER A 375 -15.16 26.05 47.52
CA SER A 375 -15.80 24.74 47.42
C SER A 375 -17.10 24.82 46.64
N MET A 376 -17.38 23.87 45.73
CA MET A 376 -18.75 23.44 45.46
C MET A 376 -18.80 21.99 44.93
N SER A 377 -19.68 21.26 45.55
CA SER A 377 -20.05 19.86 45.42
C SER A 377 -20.74 19.53 44.07
N PRO A 378 -20.75 18.28 43.60
CA PRO A 378 -21.43 17.85 42.38
C PRO A 378 -22.94 17.63 42.60
N PRO A 379 -23.80 17.88 41.62
CA PRO A 379 -25.19 17.49 41.65
C PRO A 379 -25.43 16.06 41.12
N PRO A 380 -26.59 15.45 41.48
CA PRO A 380 -26.78 14.03 41.43
C PRO A 380 -27.29 13.48 40.10
N LEU A 381 -27.03 12.18 39.91
CA LEU A 381 -27.55 11.31 38.88
C LEU A 381 -29.08 11.30 38.80
N THR A 382 -29.61 11.56 37.62
CA THR A 382 -31.00 11.18 37.29
C THR A 382 -30.98 10.09 36.21
N VAL A 383 -31.51 8.94 36.60
CA VAL A 383 -31.76 7.80 35.71
C VAL A 383 -33.09 8.04 35.00
N VAL A 384 -33.12 8.05 33.69
CA VAL A 384 -34.35 7.83 32.90
C VAL A 384 -34.02 7.03 31.65
N GLY A 385 -34.60 5.86 31.57
CA GLY A 385 -35.31 5.27 30.44
C GLY A 385 -34.49 4.85 29.21
N THR A 386 -34.26 3.59 29.12
CA THR A 386 -34.24 2.71 27.92
C THR A 386 -34.63 3.33 26.59
N SER A 387 -33.66 3.44 25.69
CA SER A 387 -33.88 3.28 24.26
C SER A 387 -32.69 2.54 23.68
N GLU A 388 -32.96 1.49 22.91
CA GLU A 388 -32.00 0.65 22.23
C GLU A 388 -31.06 1.47 21.36
N SER A 389 -29.88 1.79 21.86
CA SER A 389 -28.80 2.30 21.05
C SER A 389 -28.18 1.13 20.32
N GLN A 390 -28.45 1.05 19.02
CA GLN A 390 -27.67 0.29 18.08
C GLN A 390 -26.20 0.69 18.27
N CYS A 391 -25.40 -0.25 18.78
CA CYS A 391 -23.97 -0.12 18.87
C CYS A 391 -23.40 -0.04 17.45
N ASN A 392 -23.15 1.17 16.97
CA ASN A 392 -22.30 1.43 15.82
C ASN A 392 -20.83 1.14 16.21
N ALA A 393 -20.47 -0.16 16.29
CA ALA A 393 -19.10 -0.57 16.33
C ALA A 393 -18.51 -0.40 14.93
N LEU A 394 -17.51 0.45 14.81
CA LEU A 394 -16.72 0.66 13.59
C LEU A 394 -16.18 -0.68 13.05
N PRO A 395 -16.39 -1.01 11.77
CA PRO A 395 -15.84 -2.21 11.17
C PRO A 395 -14.34 -2.07 10.94
N GLY A 396 -13.55 -3.07 11.30
CA GLY A 396 -12.16 -3.16 10.89
C GLY A 396 -11.17 -3.58 11.96
N HIS A 397 -11.41 -4.72 12.61
CA HIS A 397 -10.40 -5.33 13.48
C HIS A 397 -9.80 -6.53 12.77
N ILE A 398 -8.47 -6.53 12.51
CA ILE A 398 -7.74 -7.76 12.26
C ILE A 398 -7.56 -8.45 13.60
N ASN A 399 -8.40 -9.44 13.85
CA ASN A 399 -8.41 -10.19 15.09
C ASN A 399 -7.44 -11.38 14.94
N ARG A 400 -6.50 -11.52 15.86
CA ARG A 400 -5.55 -12.65 15.89
C ARG A 400 -6.04 -13.82 16.74
N ALA A 401 -7.16 -13.66 17.43
CA ALA A 401 -7.87 -14.79 18.00
C ALA A 401 -8.27 -15.74 16.88
N ALA A 402 -8.17 -17.03 17.10
CA ALA A 402 -8.63 -17.99 16.12
C ALA A 402 -10.08 -17.68 15.76
N ILE A 403 -10.41 -17.62 14.48
CA ILE A 403 -11.79 -17.30 14.07
C ILE A 403 -12.80 -18.23 14.74
N THR A 404 -12.40 -19.47 15.05
CA THR A 404 -13.18 -20.48 15.76
C THR A 404 -13.52 -20.11 17.19
N ASP A 405 -12.85 -19.13 17.80
CA ASP A 405 -13.14 -18.67 19.16
C ASP A 405 -14.41 -17.82 19.17
N GLU A 406 -14.61 -17.01 18.12
CA GLU A 406 -15.75 -16.09 18.02
C GLU A 406 -16.86 -16.63 17.09
N TYR A 407 -16.51 -17.41 16.06
CA TYR A 407 -17.42 -17.83 15.01
C TYR A 407 -17.42 -19.36 14.86
N ASP A 408 -18.61 -19.92 14.68
CA ASP A 408 -18.83 -21.32 14.36
C ASP A 408 -19.05 -21.44 12.83
N LEU A 409 -18.03 -21.91 12.10
CA LEU A 409 -18.09 -22.08 10.66
C LEU A 409 -18.99 -23.27 10.31
N LYS A 410 -19.95 -23.05 9.42
CA LYS A 410 -20.92 -24.03 8.93
C LYS A 410 -20.57 -24.50 7.52
N GLU A 411 -21.56 -24.71 6.67
CA GLU A 411 -21.38 -25.16 5.29
C GLU A 411 -20.73 -24.11 4.39
N ALA A 412 -20.04 -24.57 3.34
CA ALA A 412 -19.52 -23.69 2.30
C ALA A 412 -20.67 -23.24 1.38
N ILE A 413 -20.89 -21.94 1.30
CA ILE A 413 -21.93 -21.30 0.48
C ILE A 413 -21.40 -20.77 -0.86
N GLY A 414 -20.07 -20.69 -1.03
CA GLY A 414 -19.44 -20.26 -2.28
C GLY A 414 -18.02 -20.78 -2.41
N ARG A 415 -17.57 -21.02 -3.66
CA ARG A 415 -16.18 -21.41 -3.97
C ARG A 415 -15.67 -20.60 -5.15
N GLY A 416 -14.63 -19.83 -4.93
CA GLY A 416 -13.86 -19.13 -5.96
C GLY A 416 -12.51 -19.80 -6.24
N SER A 417 -11.76 -19.28 -7.19
CA SER A 417 -10.44 -19.80 -7.58
C SER A 417 -9.41 -19.75 -6.44
N TYR A 418 -9.53 -18.77 -5.56
CA TYR A 418 -8.56 -18.47 -4.49
C TYR A 418 -9.17 -18.43 -3.10
N SER A 419 -10.48 -18.55 -2.98
CA SER A 419 -11.20 -18.41 -1.73
C SER A 419 -12.39 -19.36 -1.63
N ILE A 420 -12.79 -19.65 -0.38
CA ILE A 420 -14.03 -20.37 -0.07
C ILE A 420 -14.83 -19.49 0.88
N VAL A 421 -16.12 -19.37 0.64
CA VAL A 421 -17.03 -18.63 1.50
C VAL A 421 -17.88 -19.60 2.32
N TYR A 422 -17.86 -19.45 3.63
CA TYR A 422 -18.63 -20.25 4.57
C TYR A 422 -19.74 -19.42 5.21
N ARG A 423 -20.88 -20.05 5.49
CA ARG A 423 -21.82 -19.49 6.46
C ARG A 423 -21.22 -19.69 7.86
N ALA A 424 -21.29 -18.68 8.71
CA ALA A 424 -20.78 -18.70 10.07
C ALA A 424 -21.78 -18.08 11.05
N VAL A 425 -21.77 -18.57 12.27
CA VAL A 425 -22.62 -18.04 13.37
C VAL A 425 -21.72 -17.48 14.46
N HIS A 426 -21.89 -16.21 14.79
CA HIS A 426 -21.16 -15.60 15.90
C HIS A 426 -21.64 -16.18 17.24
N ARG A 427 -20.74 -16.76 18.01
CA ARG A 427 -21.06 -17.54 19.22
C ARG A 427 -21.79 -16.72 20.29
N GLY A 428 -21.39 -15.46 20.48
CA GLY A 428 -21.96 -14.59 21.50
C GLY A 428 -23.34 -14.03 21.13
N THR A 429 -23.49 -13.52 19.89
CA THR A 429 -24.73 -12.82 19.45
C THR A 429 -25.70 -13.71 18.68
N ARG A 430 -25.27 -14.92 18.26
CA ARG A 430 -26.04 -15.84 17.40
C ARG A 430 -26.39 -15.28 16.00
N VAL A 431 -25.81 -14.14 15.64
CA VAL A 431 -25.99 -13.53 14.32
C VAL A 431 -25.18 -14.31 13.28
N GLU A 432 -25.75 -14.48 12.09
CA GLU A 432 -25.09 -15.17 10.98
C GLU A 432 -24.32 -14.20 10.08
N TYR A 433 -23.19 -14.68 9.59
CA TYR A 433 -22.25 -13.95 8.71
C TYR A 433 -21.78 -14.86 7.57
N ALA A 434 -21.27 -14.24 6.51
CA ALA A 434 -20.48 -14.91 5.49
C ALA A 434 -18.99 -14.74 5.80
N VAL A 435 -18.25 -15.83 5.83
CA VAL A 435 -16.79 -15.80 6.07
C VAL A 435 -16.06 -16.23 4.81
N LYS A 436 -15.41 -15.28 4.14
CA LYS A 436 -14.56 -15.52 2.98
C LYS A 436 -13.16 -15.87 3.45
N VAL A 437 -12.73 -17.10 3.19
CA VAL A 437 -11.42 -17.65 3.56
C VAL A 437 -10.50 -17.57 2.37
N ILE A 438 -9.41 -16.81 2.46
CA ILE A 438 -8.44 -16.60 1.40
C ILE A 438 -7.11 -17.25 1.80
N ASP A 439 -6.56 -18.07 0.92
CA ASP A 439 -5.27 -18.74 1.07
C ASP A 439 -4.15 -17.77 0.64
N LYS A 440 -3.32 -17.34 1.62
CA LYS A 440 -2.22 -16.39 1.39
C LYS A 440 -1.17 -16.90 0.40
N SER A 441 -1.02 -18.22 0.27
CA SER A 441 -0.09 -18.82 -0.69
C SER A 441 -0.52 -18.63 -2.15
N LYS A 442 -1.82 -18.45 -2.37
CA LYS A 442 -2.43 -18.30 -3.69
C LYS A 442 -2.68 -16.85 -4.08
N ARG A 443 -2.95 -16.00 -3.09
CA ARG A 443 -3.31 -14.60 -3.31
C ARG A 443 -3.04 -13.72 -2.10
N ASP A 444 -2.53 -12.50 -2.31
CA ASP A 444 -2.46 -11.46 -1.28
C ASP A 444 -3.86 -10.83 -1.09
N PRO A 445 -4.45 -10.91 0.11
CA PRO A 445 -5.76 -10.35 0.40
C PRO A 445 -5.73 -8.86 0.75
N SER A 446 -4.57 -8.26 0.88
CA SER A 446 -4.37 -6.92 1.47
C SER A 446 -5.14 -5.82 0.73
N GLU A 447 -5.17 -5.87 -0.60
CA GLU A 447 -5.86 -4.87 -1.43
C GLU A 447 -7.39 -4.98 -1.27
N GLU A 448 -7.92 -6.21 -1.25
CA GLU A 448 -9.36 -6.45 -1.01
C GLU A 448 -9.81 -5.96 0.37
N VAL A 449 -9.02 -6.26 1.41
CA VAL A 449 -9.26 -5.80 2.77
C VAL A 449 -9.25 -4.27 2.83
N GLU A 450 -8.27 -3.64 2.21
CA GLU A 450 -8.14 -2.18 2.19
C GLU A 450 -9.32 -1.50 1.49
N ILE A 451 -9.74 -2.02 0.34
CA ILE A 451 -10.89 -1.49 -0.41
C ILE A 451 -12.18 -1.65 0.40
N LEU A 452 -12.41 -2.83 1.01
CA LEU A 452 -13.58 -3.06 1.85
C LEU A 452 -13.61 -2.15 3.09
N LEU A 453 -12.47 -1.92 3.74
CA LEU A 453 -12.38 -1.02 4.89
C LEU A 453 -12.70 0.43 4.53
N ARG A 454 -12.25 0.89 3.36
CA ARG A 454 -12.45 2.27 2.92
C ARG A 454 -13.83 2.52 2.35
N TYR A 455 -14.32 1.60 1.52
CA TYR A 455 -15.48 1.83 0.65
C TYR A 455 -16.66 0.95 0.98
N GLY A 456 -16.54 -0.06 1.86
CA GLY A 456 -17.60 -0.97 2.28
C GLY A 456 -18.71 -0.33 3.15
N ARG A 457 -18.73 1.00 3.28
CA ARG A 457 -19.83 1.76 3.94
C ARG A 457 -20.97 2.15 2.99
N HIS A 458 -20.78 1.94 1.69
CA HIS A 458 -21.84 2.19 0.71
C HIS A 458 -22.99 1.19 0.92
N PRO A 459 -24.28 1.60 0.88
CA PRO A 459 -25.43 0.72 1.19
C PRO A 459 -25.54 -0.48 0.25
N HIS A 460 -24.94 -0.40 -0.94
CA HIS A 460 -24.96 -1.44 -1.97
C HIS A 460 -23.59 -2.13 -2.15
N ILE A 461 -22.68 -2.01 -1.20
CA ILE A 461 -21.45 -2.80 -1.12
C ILE A 461 -21.51 -3.65 0.14
N VAL A 462 -21.12 -4.92 0.04
CA VAL A 462 -21.10 -5.84 1.18
C VAL A 462 -20.29 -5.28 2.34
N SER A 463 -20.87 -5.30 3.56
CA SER A 463 -20.23 -4.74 4.75
C SER A 463 -19.23 -5.72 5.34
N LEU A 464 -17.99 -5.25 5.60
CA LEU A 464 -16.97 -5.98 6.32
C LEU A 464 -17.14 -5.78 7.84
N ARG A 465 -17.35 -6.86 8.58
CA ARG A 465 -17.51 -6.85 10.04
C ARG A 465 -16.19 -6.91 10.78
N SER A 466 -15.35 -7.89 10.43
CA SER A 466 -14.02 -8.10 11.03
C SER A 466 -13.12 -8.88 10.08
N VAL A 467 -11.81 -8.82 10.32
CA VAL A 467 -10.79 -9.59 9.62
C VAL A 467 -10.05 -10.42 10.66
N HIS A 468 -9.94 -11.73 10.43
CA HIS A 468 -9.12 -12.63 11.23
C HIS A 468 -8.01 -13.20 10.36
N GLU A 469 -6.88 -13.53 10.96
CA GLU A 469 -5.69 -13.97 10.25
C GLU A 469 -4.96 -15.05 11.02
N ASP A 470 -4.61 -16.14 10.33
CA ASP A 470 -3.67 -17.15 10.80
C ASP A 470 -2.41 -17.21 9.91
N GLU A 471 -1.51 -18.17 10.17
CA GLU A 471 -0.25 -18.31 9.43
C GLU A 471 -0.42 -18.46 7.92
N GLY A 472 -1.49 -19.11 7.46
CA GLY A 472 -1.70 -19.44 6.04
C GLY A 472 -2.92 -18.81 5.40
N ARG A 473 -3.85 -18.23 6.18
CA ARG A 473 -5.16 -17.78 5.71
C ARG A 473 -5.59 -16.46 6.30
N VAL A 474 -6.42 -15.74 5.54
CA VAL A 474 -7.15 -14.56 6.02
C VAL A 474 -8.65 -14.85 5.90
N TYR A 475 -9.40 -14.47 6.93
CA TYR A 475 -10.82 -14.66 7.06
C TYR A 475 -11.51 -13.30 7.08
N LEU A 476 -12.26 -12.99 6.04
CA LEU A 476 -13.08 -11.78 5.96
C LEU A 476 -14.48 -12.12 6.46
N VAL A 477 -14.88 -11.58 7.59
CA VAL A 477 -16.24 -11.72 8.12
C VAL A 477 -17.11 -10.63 7.53
N LEU A 478 -18.02 -11.03 6.66
CA LEU A 478 -18.90 -10.16 5.89
C LEU A 478 -20.35 -10.35 6.34
N GLU A 479 -21.21 -9.39 6.05
CA GLU A 479 -22.65 -9.59 6.20
C GLU A 479 -23.13 -10.75 5.31
N LEU A 480 -24.11 -11.51 5.78
CA LEU A 480 -24.71 -12.62 5.03
C LEU A 480 -25.87 -12.13 4.19
N LEU A 481 -25.70 -12.10 2.87
CA LEU A 481 -26.72 -11.75 1.90
C LEU A 481 -27.52 -12.99 1.53
N ARG A 482 -28.86 -13.00 1.82
CA ARG A 482 -29.70 -14.20 1.72
C ARG A 482 -30.61 -14.23 0.51
N GLY A 483 -30.69 -13.14 -0.24
CA GLY A 483 -31.64 -12.98 -1.35
C GLY A 483 -31.21 -13.67 -2.66
N GLY A 484 -30.07 -14.37 -2.68
CA GLY A 484 -29.58 -15.09 -3.85
C GLY A 484 -28.92 -14.19 -4.91
N GLU A 485 -28.39 -14.82 -5.97
CA GLU A 485 -27.71 -14.11 -7.07
C GLU A 485 -28.70 -13.38 -7.99
N LEU A 486 -28.30 -12.23 -8.51
CA LEU A 486 -29.07 -11.46 -9.48
C LEU A 486 -29.48 -12.31 -10.69
N LEU A 487 -28.57 -13.13 -11.21
CA LEU A 487 -28.84 -13.98 -12.38
C LEU A 487 -29.92 -15.02 -12.09
N ASP A 488 -29.92 -15.66 -10.94
CA ASP A 488 -30.90 -16.67 -10.57
C ASP A 488 -32.29 -16.05 -10.54
N ARG A 489 -32.41 -14.86 -9.97
CA ARG A 489 -33.67 -14.15 -9.87
C ARG A 489 -34.19 -13.66 -11.22
N ILE A 490 -33.30 -13.21 -12.13
CA ILE A 490 -33.65 -12.88 -13.51
C ILE A 490 -34.23 -14.10 -14.23
N LEU A 491 -33.63 -15.28 -13.99
CA LEU A 491 -34.02 -16.53 -14.63
C LEU A 491 -35.31 -17.14 -14.05
N GLU A 492 -35.50 -17.06 -12.71
CA GLU A 492 -36.68 -17.60 -12.04
C GLU A 492 -37.96 -16.85 -12.38
N ARG A 493 -37.89 -15.51 -12.46
CA ARG A 493 -39.06 -14.66 -12.74
C ARG A 493 -39.54 -14.73 -14.18
N ARG A 494 -38.73 -15.26 -15.13
CA ARG A 494 -39.05 -15.41 -16.58
C ARG A 494 -39.50 -14.13 -17.30
N ASN A 495 -39.83 -13.07 -16.60
CA ASN A 495 -40.54 -11.87 -17.08
C ASN A 495 -39.98 -10.64 -16.36
N LEU A 496 -38.83 -10.11 -16.76
CA LEU A 496 -38.38 -8.79 -16.36
C LEU A 496 -39.11 -7.70 -17.13
N THR A 497 -39.32 -6.58 -16.47
CA THR A 497 -39.79 -5.35 -17.15
C THR A 497 -38.59 -4.43 -17.43
N GLU A 498 -38.73 -3.54 -18.42
CA GLU A 498 -37.69 -2.52 -18.65
C GLU A 498 -37.44 -1.65 -17.41
N ARG A 499 -38.51 -1.41 -16.63
CA ARG A 499 -38.41 -0.65 -15.39
C ARG A 499 -37.51 -1.35 -14.37
N GLU A 500 -37.70 -2.65 -14.15
CA GLU A 500 -36.87 -3.43 -13.22
C GLU A 500 -35.42 -3.48 -13.71
N ALA A 501 -35.19 -3.66 -15.02
CA ALA A 501 -33.87 -3.63 -15.61
C ALA A 501 -33.18 -2.25 -15.42
N ALA A 502 -33.94 -1.16 -15.54
CA ALA A 502 -33.44 0.19 -15.30
C ALA A 502 -33.14 0.46 -13.82
N GLU A 503 -33.96 -0.03 -12.90
CA GLU A 503 -33.76 0.08 -11.45
C GLU A 503 -32.50 -0.68 -11.01
N VAL A 504 -32.32 -1.91 -11.46
CA VAL A 504 -31.11 -2.71 -11.20
C VAL A 504 -29.87 -2.02 -11.78
N THR A 505 -29.96 -1.55 -13.03
CA THR A 505 -28.85 -0.85 -13.69
C THR A 505 -28.48 0.42 -12.95
N HIS A 506 -29.47 1.18 -12.50
CA HIS A 506 -29.24 2.38 -11.70
C HIS A 506 -28.48 2.06 -10.40
N THR A 507 -28.92 1.05 -9.63
CA THR A 507 -28.31 0.67 -8.36
C THR A 507 -26.86 0.25 -8.55
N ILE A 508 -26.56 -0.55 -9.59
CA ILE A 508 -25.18 -0.97 -9.89
C ILE A 508 -24.34 0.21 -10.39
N ALA A 509 -24.92 1.07 -11.26
CA ALA A 509 -24.22 2.26 -11.77
C ALA A 509 -23.90 3.25 -10.63
N ASP A 510 -24.73 3.35 -9.59
CA ASP A 510 -24.49 4.16 -8.39
C ASP A 510 -23.27 3.67 -7.61
N VAL A 511 -23.15 2.35 -7.39
CA VAL A 511 -21.96 1.76 -6.78
C VAL A 511 -20.72 1.98 -7.63
N VAL A 512 -20.82 1.75 -8.95
CA VAL A 512 -19.69 1.93 -9.89
C VAL A 512 -19.27 3.39 -9.92
N HIS A 513 -20.21 4.32 -9.91
CA HIS A 513 -19.94 5.75 -9.83
C HIS A 513 -19.19 6.10 -8.53
N TYR A 514 -19.68 5.64 -7.38
CA TYR A 514 -19.04 5.82 -6.09
C TYR A 514 -17.59 5.28 -6.08
N LEU A 515 -17.37 4.08 -6.62
CA LEU A 515 -16.03 3.49 -6.71
C LEU A 515 -15.12 4.30 -7.65
N HIS A 516 -15.61 4.69 -8.84
CA HIS A 516 -14.86 5.44 -9.82
C HIS A 516 -14.50 6.86 -9.35
N GLU A 517 -15.39 7.56 -8.62
CA GLU A 517 -15.07 8.85 -7.99
C GLU A 517 -13.96 8.74 -6.95
N ASN A 518 -13.86 7.59 -6.30
CA ASN A 518 -12.78 7.30 -5.37
C ASN A 518 -11.55 6.64 -6.03
N GLY A 519 -11.51 6.64 -7.37
CA GLY A 519 -10.41 6.08 -8.14
C GLY A 519 -10.29 4.54 -8.05
N VAL A 520 -11.37 3.82 -7.75
CA VAL A 520 -11.40 2.36 -7.68
C VAL A 520 -12.13 1.78 -8.88
N VAL A 521 -11.51 0.82 -9.58
CA VAL A 521 -12.12 0.03 -10.65
C VAL A 521 -12.40 -1.37 -10.15
N HIS A 522 -13.61 -1.88 -10.37
CA HIS A 522 -14.05 -3.19 -9.87
C HIS A 522 -13.42 -4.36 -10.62
N ARG A 523 -13.34 -4.32 -11.94
CA ARG A 523 -12.71 -5.24 -12.88
C ARG A 523 -13.33 -6.64 -13.04
N ASP A 524 -14.17 -7.08 -12.13
CA ASP A 524 -14.88 -8.37 -12.21
C ASP A 524 -16.37 -8.22 -11.92
N LEU A 525 -17.00 -7.21 -12.53
CA LEU A 525 -18.43 -6.97 -12.39
C LEU A 525 -19.20 -8.01 -13.21
N LYS A 526 -19.86 -8.93 -12.50
CA LYS A 526 -20.62 -10.05 -13.10
C LYS A 526 -21.82 -10.41 -12.21
N PRO A 527 -22.84 -11.10 -12.75
CA PRO A 527 -24.07 -11.41 -12.01
C PRO A 527 -23.86 -12.18 -10.69
N SER A 528 -22.86 -13.10 -10.64
CA SER A 528 -22.56 -13.86 -9.41
C SER A 528 -21.91 -13.04 -8.30
N ASN A 529 -21.43 -11.85 -8.60
CA ASN A 529 -20.88 -10.90 -7.62
C ASN A 529 -21.91 -9.87 -7.18
N ILE A 530 -23.18 -10.02 -7.61
CA ILE A 530 -24.28 -9.11 -7.28
C ILE A 530 -25.37 -9.95 -6.60
N LEU A 531 -25.57 -9.73 -5.31
CA LEU A 531 -26.51 -10.49 -4.49
C LEU A 531 -27.61 -9.59 -3.93
N TYR A 532 -28.78 -10.15 -3.71
CA TYR A 532 -29.84 -9.48 -2.96
C TYR A 532 -29.63 -9.64 -1.45
N ALA A 533 -29.86 -8.56 -0.70
CA ALA A 533 -29.64 -8.57 0.75
C ALA A 533 -30.61 -9.52 1.48
N LYS A 534 -31.88 -9.58 1.03
CA LYS A 534 -32.94 -10.39 1.66
C LYS A 534 -33.75 -11.14 0.61
N GLU A 535 -34.35 -12.28 1.01
CA GLU A 535 -35.33 -12.99 0.21
C GLU A 535 -36.57 -12.13 -0.04
N GLY A 536 -37.14 -12.21 -1.22
CA GLY A 536 -38.38 -11.49 -1.59
C GLY A 536 -38.23 -9.96 -1.75
N SER A 537 -37.05 -9.41 -1.59
CA SER A 537 -36.84 -7.96 -1.53
C SER A 537 -36.87 -7.26 -2.89
N ASP A 538 -37.04 -5.94 -2.80
CA ASP A 538 -37.07 -4.95 -3.86
C ASP A 538 -35.81 -5.04 -4.75
N PRO A 539 -35.93 -4.79 -6.06
CA PRO A 539 -34.79 -4.63 -6.98
C PRO A 539 -33.67 -3.71 -6.47
N THR A 540 -34.02 -2.74 -5.63
CA THR A 540 -33.06 -1.79 -5.03
C THR A 540 -32.24 -2.34 -3.86
N SER A 541 -32.51 -3.56 -3.36
CA SER A 541 -31.77 -4.16 -2.24
C SER A 541 -30.52 -4.96 -2.64
N LEU A 542 -29.95 -4.67 -3.81
CA LEU A 542 -28.76 -5.32 -4.33
C LEU A 542 -27.48 -4.85 -3.61
N CYS A 543 -26.55 -5.79 -3.41
CA CYS A 543 -25.20 -5.50 -2.92
C CYS A 543 -24.15 -6.15 -3.84
N ILE A 544 -23.06 -5.46 -4.09
CA ILE A 544 -21.86 -6.00 -4.74
C ILE A 544 -21.00 -6.65 -3.66
N CYS A 545 -20.60 -7.93 -3.85
CA CYS A 545 -20.04 -8.74 -2.77
C CYS A 545 -18.58 -9.20 -2.97
N ASP A 546 -17.98 -9.06 -4.13
CA ASP A 546 -16.61 -9.50 -4.39
C ASP A 546 -15.75 -8.38 -4.99
N LEU A 547 -14.98 -7.72 -4.13
CA LEU A 547 -14.00 -6.70 -4.50
C LEU A 547 -12.58 -7.28 -4.68
N GLY A 548 -12.49 -8.61 -4.73
CA GLY A 548 -11.22 -9.29 -4.83
C GLY A 548 -10.35 -8.89 -6.04
N PHE A 549 -10.94 -8.46 -7.13
CA PHE A 549 -10.22 -7.97 -8.30
C PHE A 549 -10.22 -6.45 -8.42
N ALA A 550 -10.91 -5.74 -7.50
CA ALA A 550 -10.93 -4.29 -7.53
C ALA A 550 -9.53 -3.71 -7.32
N LYS A 551 -9.26 -2.59 -7.94
CA LYS A 551 -7.97 -1.91 -7.86
C LYS A 551 -8.15 -0.40 -7.89
N GLN A 552 -7.32 0.31 -7.12
CA GLN A 552 -7.30 1.74 -7.14
C GLN A 552 -6.57 2.26 -8.39
N LEU A 553 -7.25 3.11 -9.17
CA LEU A 553 -6.68 3.80 -10.32
C LEU A 553 -5.66 4.84 -9.89
N ARG A 554 -4.71 5.10 -10.78
CA ARG A 554 -3.73 6.17 -10.63
C ARG A 554 -4.14 7.39 -11.44
N ALA A 555 -3.88 8.59 -10.91
CA ALA A 555 -4.52 9.82 -11.36
C ALA A 555 -4.24 10.24 -12.83
N GLU A 556 -3.04 10.01 -13.39
CA GLU A 556 -2.72 10.58 -14.70
C GLU A 556 -3.05 9.72 -15.92
N ASN A 557 -2.89 8.40 -15.84
CA ASN A 557 -3.15 7.51 -16.97
C ASN A 557 -4.43 6.71 -16.86
N GLY A 558 -4.96 6.53 -15.64
CA GLY A 558 -6.16 5.73 -15.38
C GLY A 558 -6.11 4.29 -15.92
N LEU A 559 -4.95 3.84 -16.41
CA LEU A 559 -4.81 2.58 -17.12
C LEU A 559 -4.23 1.48 -16.25
N LEU A 560 -4.90 0.34 -16.26
CA LEU A 560 -4.49 -0.88 -15.59
C LEU A 560 -3.86 -1.85 -16.60
N MET A 561 -2.73 -2.46 -16.22
CA MET A 561 -1.98 -3.35 -17.11
C MET A 561 -2.10 -4.84 -16.74
N THR A 562 -2.61 -5.14 -15.56
CA THR A 562 -2.76 -6.53 -15.11
C THR A 562 -4.12 -7.07 -15.51
N PRO A 563 -4.25 -8.04 -16.44
CA PRO A 563 -5.53 -8.62 -16.84
C PRO A 563 -6.15 -9.39 -15.68
N CYS A 564 -7.37 -9.03 -15.29
CA CYS A 564 -8.22 -9.78 -14.37
C CYS A 564 -9.62 -9.76 -14.95
N TYR A 565 -10.23 -10.92 -15.25
CA TYR A 565 -11.53 -10.93 -15.91
C TYR A 565 -12.28 -12.25 -15.83
N THR A 566 -13.59 -12.17 -16.00
CA THR A 566 -14.49 -13.27 -16.37
C THR A 566 -14.87 -13.09 -17.83
N ALA A 567 -14.55 -14.02 -18.71
CA ALA A 567 -14.50 -13.84 -20.16
C ALA A 567 -15.73 -13.19 -20.82
N ASN A 568 -16.95 -13.58 -20.43
CA ASN A 568 -18.16 -13.05 -21.05
C ASN A 568 -18.45 -11.58 -20.73
N PHE A 569 -17.80 -11.03 -19.71
CA PHE A 569 -18.02 -9.66 -19.23
C PHE A 569 -16.80 -8.77 -19.46
N VAL A 570 -15.76 -9.29 -20.08
CA VAL A 570 -14.50 -8.56 -20.24
C VAL A 570 -14.52 -7.62 -21.44
N ALA A 571 -14.00 -6.42 -21.24
CA ALA A 571 -13.88 -5.42 -22.28
C ALA A 571 -12.79 -5.77 -23.31
N PRO A 572 -12.94 -5.35 -24.59
CA PRO A 572 -12.01 -5.68 -25.67
C PRO A 572 -10.57 -5.24 -25.43
N GLU A 573 -10.36 -4.08 -24.84
CA GLU A 573 -9.03 -3.52 -24.52
C GLU A 573 -8.30 -4.35 -23.47
N VAL A 574 -9.01 -4.93 -22.51
CA VAL A 574 -8.44 -5.84 -21.51
C VAL A 574 -7.93 -7.12 -22.18
N LEU A 575 -8.69 -7.64 -23.15
CA LEU A 575 -8.31 -8.84 -23.93
C LEU A 575 -7.09 -8.60 -24.80
N LYS A 576 -7.00 -7.43 -25.41
CA LYS A 576 -5.87 -7.02 -26.27
C LYS A 576 -4.62 -6.67 -25.45
N ARG A 577 -4.67 -6.75 -24.12
CA ARG A 577 -3.60 -6.34 -23.20
C ARG A 577 -3.13 -4.89 -23.42
N GLN A 578 -4.00 -4.05 -23.91
CA GLN A 578 -3.83 -2.62 -23.91
C GLN A 578 -4.12 -2.10 -22.50
N GLY A 579 -3.54 -0.99 -22.08
CA GLY A 579 -3.90 -0.36 -20.83
C GLY A 579 -5.41 -0.08 -20.79
N TYR A 580 -6.08 -0.31 -19.67
CA TYR A 580 -7.52 -0.14 -19.51
C TYR A 580 -7.85 0.63 -18.23
N ASP A 581 -8.99 1.30 -18.24
CA ASP A 581 -9.46 2.19 -17.17
C ASP A 581 -10.85 1.79 -16.64
N ALA A 582 -11.50 2.73 -15.99
CA ALA A 582 -12.87 2.59 -15.45
C ALA A 582 -13.92 2.18 -16.51
N ALA A 583 -13.66 2.42 -17.79
CA ALA A 583 -14.59 2.06 -18.87
C ALA A 583 -14.79 0.54 -19.04
N CYS A 584 -13.90 -0.30 -18.47
CA CYS A 584 -14.08 -1.74 -18.47
C CYS A 584 -15.27 -2.19 -17.58
N ASP A 585 -15.54 -1.50 -16.47
CA ASP A 585 -16.70 -1.77 -15.63
C ASP A 585 -18.00 -1.39 -16.34
N ILE A 586 -17.97 -0.31 -17.15
CA ILE A 586 -19.11 0.14 -17.96
C ILE A 586 -19.45 -0.90 -19.04
N TRP A 587 -18.44 -1.50 -19.66
CA TRP A 587 -18.65 -2.62 -20.59
C TRP A 587 -19.32 -3.79 -19.89
N SER A 588 -18.80 -4.22 -18.73
CA SER A 588 -19.35 -5.33 -17.95
C SER A 588 -20.80 -5.08 -17.54
N LEU A 589 -21.12 -3.84 -17.12
CA LEU A 589 -22.50 -3.42 -16.82
C LEU A 589 -23.37 -3.42 -18.09
N GLY A 590 -22.82 -3.05 -19.26
CA GLY A 590 -23.50 -3.12 -20.55
C GLY A 590 -23.86 -4.56 -20.96
N VAL A 591 -22.95 -5.51 -20.74
CA VAL A 591 -23.24 -6.95 -20.94
C VAL A 591 -24.36 -7.42 -20.01
N LEU A 592 -24.34 -7.00 -18.75
CA LEU A 592 -25.39 -7.34 -17.77
C LEU A 592 -26.73 -6.77 -18.20
N LEU A 593 -26.79 -5.49 -18.60
CA LEU A 593 -28.00 -4.86 -19.11
C LEU A 593 -28.53 -5.56 -20.36
N TYR A 594 -27.66 -5.94 -21.28
CA TYR A 594 -28.05 -6.73 -22.46
C TYR A 594 -28.75 -8.04 -22.05
N ILE A 595 -28.18 -8.77 -21.08
CA ILE A 595 -28.76 -10.04 -20.56
C ILE A 595 -30.12 -9.78 -19.92
N MET A 596 -30.27 -8.72 -19.13
CA MET A 596 -31.54 -8.39 -18.48
C MET A 596 -32.65 -8.08 -19.47
N LEU A 597 -32.33 -7.41 -20.58
CA LEU A 597 -33.32 -6.99 -21.59
C LEU A 597 -33.65 -8.09 -22.62
N SER A 598 -32.68 -8.94 -22.97
CA SER A 598 -32.84 -9.95 -24.04
C SER A 598 -32.93 -11.40 -23.55
N GLY A 599 -32.51 -11.68 -22.32
CA GLY A 599 -32.36 -13.04 -21.82
C GLY A 599 -31.28 -13.88 -22.48
N CYS A 600 -30.37 -13.25 -23.21
CA CYS A 600 -29.24 -13.88 -23.93
C CYS A 600 -27.95 -13.14 -23.66
N THR A 601 -26.80 -13.80 -23.85
CA THR A 601 -25.50 -13.14 -23.83
C THR A 601 -25.22 -12.49 -25.17
N PRO A 602 -24.58 -11.28 -25.24
CA PRO A 602 -24.35 -10.57 -26.50
C PRO A 602 -23.33 -11.28 -27.43
N PHE A 603 -22.39 -12.05 -26.87
CA PHE A 603 -21.26 -12.58 -27.62
C PHE A 603 -21.12 -14.11 -27.53
N ALA A 604 -21.90 -14.83 -26.72
CA ALA A 604 -21.90 -16.27 -26.63
C ALA A 604 -23.21 -16.85 -27.15
N ASN A 605 -23.16 -17.81 -28.13
CA ASN A 605 -24.34 -18.40 -28.73
C ASN A 605 -24.77 -19.71 -28.07
N CYS A 606 -23.82 -20.48 -27.51
CA CYS A 606 -24.11 -21.76 -26.86
C CYS A 606 -23.12 -22.08 -25.72
N SER A 607 -23.45 -23.13 -24.97
CA SER A 607 -22.62 -23.60 -23.84
C SER A 607 -21.28 -24.22 -24.24
N GLY A 608 -21.03 -24.39 -25.54
CA GLY A 608 -19.81 -24.98 -26.09
C GLY A 608 -18.86 -23.99 -26.76
N ASP A 609 -19.22 -22.70 -26.82
CA ASP A 609 -18.36 -21.69 -27.44
C ASP A 609 -17.00 -21.60 -26.73
N SER A 610 -15.91 -21.67 -27.50
CA SER A 610 -14.56 -21.47 -27.00
C SER A 610 -14.31 -19.98 -26.70
N ALA A 611 -13.33 -19.70 -25.83
CA ALA A 611 -12.93 -18.32 -25.55
C ALA A 611 -12.50 -17.55 -26.82
N THR A 612 -11.87 -18.24 -27.79
CA THR A 612 -11.45 -17.69 -29.07
C THR A 612 -12.64 -17.28 -29.93
N GLU A 613 -13.69 -18.11 -30.02
CA GLU A 613 -14.91 -17.77 -30.77
C GLU A 613 -15.66 -16.57 -30.18
N ILE A 614 -15.69 -16.45 -28.85
CA ILE A 614 -16.27 -15.29 -28.17
C ILE A 614 -15.45 -14.04 -28.49
N LEU A 615 -14.13 -14.13 -28.47
CA LEU A 615 -13.21 -13.05 -28.82
C LEU A 615 -13.37 -12.57 -30.27
N ASP A 616 -13.52 -13.53 -31.19
CA ASP A 616 -13.75 -13.26 -32.61
C ASP A 616 -15.08 -12.52 -32.87
N ARG A 617 -16.10 -12.77 -32.03
CA ARG A 617 -17.38 -12.04 -32.08
C ARG A 617 -17.33 -10.67 -31.42
N ILE A 618 -16.53 -10.49 -30.38
CA ILE A 618 -16.30 -9.17 -29.77
C ILE A 618 -15.52 -8.26 -30.73
N GLY A 619 -14.57 -8.84 -31.50
CA GLY A 619 -13.66 -8.10 -32.37
C GLY A 619 -14.33 -7.11 -33.37
N PRO A 620 -15.41 -7.47 -34.08
CA PRO A 620 -16.13 -6.57 -34.96
C PRO A 620 -16.97 -5.50 -34.27
N GLY A 621 -17.27 -5.65 -32.95
CA GLY A 621 -18.10 -4.72 -32.18
C GLY A 621 -19.58 -4.70 -32.57
N LEU A 622 -20.05 -5.71 -33.28
CA LEU A 622 -21.44 -5.80 -33.71
C LEU A 622 -22.28 -6.45 -32.60
N VAL A 623 -23.16 -5.67 -32.00
CA VAL A 623 -24.14 -6.13 -31.00
C VAL A 623 -25.52 -6.06 -31.62
N ASP A 624 -26.19 -7.22 -31.76
CA ASP A 624 -27.57 -7.26 -32.25
C ASP A 624 -28.53 -6.79 -31.15
N VAL A 625 -29.19 -5.67 -31.37
CA VAL A 625 -30.23 -5.11 -30.53
C VAL A 625 -31.53 -4.83 -31.34
N GLU A 626 -31.70 -5.48 -32.51
CA GLU A 626 -32.85 -5.28 -33.38
C GLU A 626 -33.72 -6.52 -33.50
N THR A 627 -33.13 -7.72 -33.43
CA THR A 627 -33.84 -8.96 -33.67
C THR A 627 -34.34 -9.65 -32.39
N GLY A 628 -35.29 -10.56 -32.49
CA GLY A 628 -35.76 -11.39 -31.38
C GLY A 628 -36.42 -10.59 -30.26
N ALA A 629 -35.97 -10.76 -29.04
CA ALA A 629 -36.49 -10.07 -27.85
C ALA A 629 -36.37 -8.54 -27.95
N TRP A 630 -35.42 -8.03 -28.73
CA TRP A 630 -35.20 -6.60 -28.91
C TRP A 630 -36.28 -5.86 -29.61
N THR A 631 -37.15 -6.54 -30.37
CA THR A 631 -38.25 -5.89 -31.11
C THR A 631 -39.25 -5.14 -30.23
N VAL A 632 -39.35 -5.49 -28.96
CA VAL A 632 -40.27 -4.88 -27.99
C VAL A 632 -39.58 -3.94 -27.00
N VAL A 633 -38.24 -3.88 -27.01
CA VAL A 633 -37.43 -3.02 -26.13
C VAL A 633 -37.41 -1.59 -26.68
N SER A 634 -37.47 -0.60 -25.81
CA SER A 634 -37.47 0.82 -26.19
C SER A 634 -36.16 1.24 -26.90
N SER A 635 -36.29 2.27 -27.76
CA SER A 635 -35.16 2.84 -28.49
C SER A 635 -34.06 3.38 -27.56
N GLU A 636 -34.49 3.97 -26.44
CA GLU A 636 -33.58 4.54 -25.45
C GLU A 636 -32.74 3.47 -24.75
N ALA A 637 -33.36 2.33 -24.40
CA ALA A 637 -32.63 1.20 -23.81
C ALA A 637 -31.63 0.58 -24.81
N LYS A 638 -32.03 0.39 -26.08
CA LYS A 638 -31.16 -0.09 -27.15
C LYS A 638 -29.92 0.80 -27.33
N GLU A 639 -30.15 2.10 -27.36
CA GLU A 639 -29.08 3.08 -27.57
C GLU A 639 -28.11 3.10 -26.39
N LEU A 640 -28.62 3.00 -25.16
CA LEU A 640 -27.76 2.91 -23.97
C LEU A 640 -26.85 1.67 -24.04
N VAL A 641 -27.40 0.49 -24.38
CA VAL A 641 -26.64 -0.76 -24.53
C VAL A 641 -25.54 -0.60 -25.59
N ARG A 642 -25.87 -0.02 -26.78
CA ARG A 642 -24.87 0.21 -27.85
C ARG A 642 -23.74 1.10 -27.37
N ARG A 643 -24.03 2.16 -26.61
CA ARG A 643 -23.02 3.08 -26.06
C ARG A 643 -22.15 2.40 -25.04
N MET A 644 -22.72 1.61 -24.11
CA MET A 644 -21.97 0.90 -23.09
C MET A 644 -21.06 -0.18 -23.69
N LEU A 645 -21.51 -0.85 -24.76
CA LEU A 645 -20.77 -1.90 -25.48
C LEU A 645 -19.98 -1.37 -26.69
N HIS A 646 -19.63 -0.08 -26.70
CA HIS A 646 -18.80 0.49 -27.75
C HIS A 646 -17.35 -0.04 -27.64
N LEU A 647 -16.71 -0.41 -28.79
CA LEU A 647 -15.35 -0.95 -28.80
C LEU A 647 -14.30 0.02 -28.25
N ASP A 648 -14.43 1.30 -28.61
CA ASP A 648 -13.58 2.37 -28.10
C ASP A 648 -14.02 2.76 -26.70
N PRO A 649 -13.17 2.52 -25.66
CA PRO A 649 -13.52 2.84 -24.27
C PRO A 649 -13.81 4.32 -24.06
N ALA A 650 -13.15 5.22 -24.80
CA ALA A 650 -13.36 6.67 -24.69
C ALA A 650 -14.76 7.13 -25.16
N LYS A 651 -15.48 6.30 -25.92
CA LYS A 651 -16.85 6.58 -26.39
C LYS A 651 -17.93 5.98 -25.49
N ARG A 652 -17.56 5.18 -24.50
CA ARG A 652 -18.49 4.66 -23.52
C ARG A 652 -18.90 5.78 -22.55
N PRO A 653 -20.16 5.80 -22.08
CA PRO A 653 -20.56 6.74 -21.04
C PRO A 653 -19.79 6.46 -19.74
N THR A 654 -19.55 7.48 -18.93
CA THR A 654 -19.10 7.28 -17.54
C THR A 654 -20.24 6.74 -16.68
N ALA A 655 -19.97 6.21 -15.50
CA ALA A 655 -21.01 5.77 -14.56
C ALA A 655 -21.96 6.93 -14.20
N SER A 656 -21.45 8.15 -13.99
CA SER A 656 -22.26 9.36 -13.84
C SER A 656 -23.11 9.65 -15.06
N GLY A 657 -22.57 9.48 -16.27
CA GLY A 657 -23.32 9.63 -17.51
C GLY A 657 -24.46 8.63 -17.66
N ILE A 658 -24.30 7.39 -17.16
CA ILE A 658 -25.36 6.38 -17.11
C ILE A 658 -26.47 6.80 -16.16
N LEU A 659 -26.14 7.26 -14.95
CA LEU A 659 -27.12 7.73 -13.96
C LEU A 659 -27.97 8.89 -14.47
N GLN A 660 -27.38 9.77 -15.27
CA GLN A 660 -28.05 10.93 -15.87
C GLN A 660 -28.76 10.60 -17.19
N TYR A 661 -28.53 9.39 -17.74
CA TYR A 661 -29.16 9.01 -19.01
C TYR A 661 -30.69 8.96 -18.89
N PRO A 662 -31.48 9.56 -19.82
CA PRO A 662 -32.94 9.74 -19.67
C PRO A 662 -33.70 8.47 -19.31
N TRP A 663 -33.34 7.32 -19.90
CA TRP A 663 -33.97 6.03 -19.60
C TRP A 663 -33.73 5.57 -18.16
N ILE A 664 -32.54 5.82 -17.59
CA ILE A 664 -32.21 5.52 -16.20
C ILE A 664 -32.77 6.59 -15.25
N ALA A 665 -32.62 7.87 -15.57
CA ALA A 665 -33.08 8.98 -14.73
C ALA A 665 -34.61 8.96 -14.57
N ASN A 666 -35.34 8.64 -15.63
CA ASN A 666 -36.81 8.57 -15.63
C ASN A 666 -37.37 7.15 -15.39
N ARG A 667 -36.59 6.22 -14.85
CA ARG A 667 -36.97 4.81 -14.66
C ARG A 667 -38.33 4.61 -13.99
N HIS A 668 -38.73 5.51 -13.10
CA HIS A 668 -40.06 5.43 -12.42
C HIS A 668 -41.23 5.64 -13.37
N ARG A 669 -41.01 6.25 -14.54
CA ARG A 669 -42.03 6.50 -15.57
C ARG A 669 -42.07 5.42 -16.64
N LEU A 670 -41.11 4.47 -16.62
CA LEU A 670 -41.09 3.38 -17.58
C LEU A 670 -42.31 2.46 -17.40
N PRO A 671 -42.89 1.97 -18.50
CA PRO A 671 -44.07 1.09 -18.41
C PRO A 671 -43.71 -0.25 -17.77
N HIS A 672 -44.65 -0.82 -17.02
CA HIS A 672 -44.60 -2.19 -16.49
C HIS A 672 -44.80 -3.26 -17.56
N LYS A 673 -44.37 -3.00 -18.81
CA LYS A 673 -44.51 -3.95 -19.89
C LYS A 673 -43.51 -5.07 -19.70
N VAL A 674 -44.01 -6.27 -19.60
CA VAL A 674 -43.21 -7.50 -19.45
C VAL A 674 -42.47 -7.77 -20.76
N LEU A 675 -41.16 -8.01 -20.66
CA LEU A 675 -40.33 -8.42 -21.78
C LEU A 675 -40.62 -9.88 -22.15
N PRO A 676 -40.39 -10.30 -23.41
CA PRO A 676 -40.62 -11.68 -23.82
C PRO A 676 -39.87 -12.66 -22.94
N PRO A 677 -40.47 -13.80 -22.60
CA PRO A 677 -39.82 -14.79 -21.74
C PRO A 677 -38.52 -15.30 -22.37
N VAL A 678 -37.52 -15.51 -21.53
CA VAL A 678 -36.24 -16.11 -21.93
C VAL A 678 -36.53 -17.48 -22.58
N THR A 679 -36.34 -17.57 -23.91
CA THR A 679 -36.69 -18.76 -24.72
C THR A 679 -35.67 -19.89 -24.58
N ARG A 680 -34.54 -19.69 -23.92
CA ARG A 680 -33.51 -20.70 -23.68
C ARG A 680 -33.61 -21.32 -22.31
N ASP A 681 -33.33 -22.62 -22.21
CA ASP A 681 -33.33 -23.36 -20.97
C ASP A 681 -32.37 -22.71 -19.94
N LEU A 682 -32.87 -22.52 -18.72
CA LEU A 682 -32.15 -21.98 -17.57
C LEU A 682 -30.77 -22.61 -17.37
N ARG A 683 -30.68 -23.93 -17.60
CA ARG A 683 -29.42 -24.68 -17.49
C ARG A 683 -28.42 -24.30 -18.57
N THR A 684 -28.92 -23.99 -19.78
CA THR A 684 -28.09 -23.62 -20.95
C THR A 684 -27.47 -22.24 -20.76
N LEU A 685 -28.19 -21.26 -20.20
CA LEU A 685 -27.63 -19.93 -19.94
C LEU A 685 -26.64 -19.95 -18.76
N LYS A 686 -26.99 -20.63 -17.65
CA LYS A 686 -26.03 -20.87 -16.55
C LYS A 686 -24.82 -21.67 -17.02
N SER A 687 -25.00 -22.67 -17.87
CA SER A 687 -23.90 -23.48 -18.39
C SER A 687 -23.10 -22.72 -19.46
N ALA A 688 -23.69 -21.83 -20.24
CA ALA A 688 -22.96 -20.94 -21.15
C ALA A 688 -22.09 -19.93 -20.40
N VAL A 689 -22.63 -19.34 -19.35
CA VAL A 689 -21.87 -18.50 -18.41
C VAL A 689 -20.79 -19.31 -17.68
N ALA A 690 -21.11 -20.53 -17.21
CA ALA A 690 -20.17 -21.42 -16.50
C ALA A 690 -19.17 -22.14 -17.42
N ALA A 691 -19.55 -22.53 -18.63
CA ALA A 691 -18.66 -23.20 -19.59
C ALA A 691 -17.60 -22.24 -20.14
N THR A 692 -17.96 -20.97 -20.30
CA THR A 692 -17.00 -19.92 -20.65
C THR A 692 -15.99 -19.71 -19.51
N TYR A 693 -16.44 -19.83 -18.26
CA TYR A 693 -15.55 -19.81 -17.09
C TYR A 693 -14.59 -21.01 -17.07
N LYS A 694 -15.09 -22.22 -17.42
CA LYS A 694 -14.30 -23.45 -17.42
C LYS A 694 -13.33 -23.52 -18.61
N ALA A 695 -13.71 -23.03 -19.77
CA ALA A 695 -12.87 -23.04 -20.98
C ALA A 695 -11.62 -22.16 -20.84
N ILE A 696 -11.69 -21.06 -20.08
CA ILE A 696 -10.58 -20.13 -19.86
C ILE A 696 -9.62 -20.66 -18.78
N SER A 697 -10.14 -21.29 -17.73
CA SER A 697 -9.30 -21.93 -16.71
C SER A 697 -8.59 -23.20 -17.21
N SER A 698 -9.01 -23.81 -18.33
CA SER A 698 -8.43 -25.02 -18.91
C SER A 698 -7.66 -24.82 -20.22
N SER A 699 -7.60 -23.61 -20.77
CA SER A 699 -6.83 -23.32 -21.99
C SER A 699 -5.32 -23.34 -21.72
N PRO A 700 -4.50 -24.13 -22.46
CA PRO A 700 -3.05 -24.15 -22.31
C PRO A 700 -2.36 -22.86 -22.74
N ARG A 701 -3.10 -21.86 -23.23
CA ARG A 701 -2.65 -20.51 -23.55
C ARG A 701 -3.12 -19.44 -22.56
N SER A 702 -3.89 -19.81 -21.56
CA SER A 702 -3.98 -18.95 -20.37
C SER A 702 -2.56 -18.80 -19.87
N PRO A 703 -2.03 -17.55 -19.73
CA PRO A 703 -0.84 -17.43 -18.91
C PRO A 703 -1.25 -18.09 -17.59
N HIS A 704 -0.54 -19.14 -17.18
CA HIS A 704 -0.53 -19.51 -15.79
C HIS A 704 -0.43 -18.16 -15.08
N ILE A 705 -1.45 -17.81 -14.31
CA ILE A 705 -1.25 -16.88 -13.22
C ILE A 705 -0.36 -17.72 -12.30
N GLY A 706 0.94 -17.73 -12.62
CA GLY A 706 1.96 -18.09 -11.67
C GLY A 706 1.73 -17.20 -10.47
N PRO A 707 2.19 -17.59 -9.29
CA PRO A 707 2.20 -16.68 -8.15
C PRO A 707 2.70 -15.35 -8.70
N ILE A 708 1.97 -14.27 -8.38
CA ILE A 708 2.20 -12.90 -8.85
C ILE A 708 3.70 -12.74 -9.00
N VAL A 709 4.18 -12.56 -10.23
CA VAL A 709 5.63 -12.46 -10.47
C VAL A 709 6.01 -11.30 -9.60
N LEU A 710 6.64 -11.63 -8.46
CA LEU A 710 7.08 -10.66 -7.47
C LEU A 710 7.70 -9.53 -8.28
N SER A 711 7.24 -8.30 -8.09
CA SER A 711 7.83 -7.14 -8.76
C SER A 711 9.33 -7.24 -8.57
N GLU A 712 10.10 -6.68 -9.47
CA GLU A 712 11.56 -6.74 -9.36
C GLU A 712 12.05 -6.20 -8.00
N LEU A 713 11.29 -5.28 -7.42
CA LEU A 713 11.40 -4.77 -6.06
C LEU A 713 11.20 -5.86 -4.99
N ALA A 714 10.16 -6.67 -5.12
CA ALA A 714 9.89 -7.76 -4.18
C ALA A 714 10.92 -8.89 -4.30
N ARG A 715 11.47 -9.16 -5.52
CA ARG A 715 12.60 -10.07 -5.71
C ARG A 715 13.88 -9.57 -5.05
N ARG A 716 14.16 -8.26 -5.06
CA ARG A 716 15.32 -7.67 -4.36
C ARG A 716 15.24 -7.91 -2.86
N ARG A 717 14.05 -7.78 -2.24
CA ARG A 717 13.86 -8.03 -0.81
C ARG A 717 14.13 -9.49 -0.42
N THR A 718 13.78 -10.45 -1.27
CA THR A 718 14.08 -11.87 -1.05
C THR A 718 15.54 -12.23 -1.29
N GLN A 719 16.23 -11.56 -2.21
CA GLN A 719 17.67 -11.77 -2.50
C GLN A 719 18.61 -11.14 -1.48
N THR A 720 18.18 -10.11 -0.75
CA THR A 720 19.00 -9.47 0.30
C THR A 720 18.98 -10.21 1.65
N LYS A 721 18.22 -11.30 1.78
CA LYS A 721 18.30 -12.17 2.98
C LYS A 721 19.58 -13.00 2.90
N PRO A 722 20.52 -12.91 3.89
CA PRO A 722 21.67 -13.79 3.92
C PRO A 722 21.19 -15.23 4.12
N MET A 723 21.49 -16.13 3.18
CA MET A 723 21.37 -17.57 3.40
C MET A 723 22.25 -17.95 4.60
N MET A 724 21.63 -18.33 5.70
CA MET A 724 22.32 -19.11 6.72
C MET A 724 22.57 -20.49 6.17
N HIS A 725 23.79 -20.77 5.73
CA HIS A 725 24.26 -22.13 5.55
C HIS A 725 24.28 -22.80 6.94
N VAL A 726 23.28 -23.62 7.20
CA VAL A 726 23.35 -24.67 8.22
C VAL A 726 24.26 -25.75 7.64
N GLY A 727 25.54 -25.70 8.03
CA GLY A 727 26.48 -26.78 7.76
C GLY A 727 26.06 -28.01 8.57
N ILE A 728 25.44 -28.97 7.90
CA ILE A 728 25.31 -30.33 8.43
C ILE A 728 26.64 -31.02 8.15
N SER A 729 27.49 -31.10 9.17
CA SER A 729 28.66 -31.98 9.18
C SER A 729 28.21 -33.44 9.26
N ASN A 730 28.17 -34.13 8.13
CA ASN A 730 28.14 -35.58 8.12
C ASN A 730 29.49 -36.11 8.51
N THR A 731 29.63 -36.57 9.74
CA THR A 731 30.70 -37.47 10.16
C THR A 731 30.28 -38.91 9.79
N ASN A 732 30.80 -39.41 8.70
CA ASN A 732 30.84 -40.83 8.41
C ASN A 732 31.77 -41.52 9.42
N MET A 733 31.26 -42.42 10.22
CA MET A 733 32.04 -43.50 10.85
C MET A 733 31.75 -44.81 10.14
N HIS A 734 32.80 -45.33 9.49
CA HIS A 734 32.90 -46.74 9.10
C HIS A 734 32.98 -47.61 10.35
N LYS A 735 32.12 -48.60 10.49
CA LYS A 735 32.36 -50.04 10.54
C LYS A 735 31.05 -50.80 10.38
#